data_9fe153c42baee863b1f714dd186f921f
#
_entry.id   9fe153c42baee863b1f714dd186f921f
#
_cell.length_a   1.000
_cell.length_b   1.000
_cell.length_c   1.000
_cell.angle_alpha   90.00
_cell.angle_beta   90.00
_cell.angle_gamma   90.00
#
_symmetry.space_group_name_H-M   'P 1'
#
loop_
_entity.id
_entity.type
_entity.pdbx_description
1 polymer ?
#
loop_
_entity_poly.entity_id
_entity_poly.type
_entity_poly.pdbx_seq_one_letter_code
_entity_poly.pdbx_strand_id
1 'polypeptide(L)'
;VRQMADDLEKAIIQAYDPMSSPQARESAMDYLSSISASAGGWRTFMEKLFGTSDIQVALVCISALSEVVLHRYLALTVDEHSELKQGLLTFIQQIIGPGTPPLLETQVALLLVHVFKVDFPHEWPTFFADLATATLTTPSGLTASRENPMSHEDANSLPSPDGIRLWLRVLSTIDEEVVSNDVNRSIADTAHSSVLKDAMREIAVLDMVETWYNLLVCFHEQNTAVTDQTLSVMNSYIGWIDIELVLNERFLPLLFKLATIPEYCGSTMETFTAFLDKGMDRDPRQKLELMQTLQLPRILSQVAAVDETTMEKIAALVNCMGVEILECYRLIGDAIAAEPELNKASSELLQCALEALFKYYNDDIDDTSRALVNFARNYLQFVRKVRKMNEGVLSPEMLEHLKILIQIIHKKMRYDESFNFDDLALEEDEFTDFRKTLGDQFKQITKMEPDIVFEYVGQLISHIGEMNDPLDMEVALRCLWLMGEGFVDAANPTAGPGPFFIAMFRLLIESKIFNYEEPRALMSQFFECVSRYSKLFTHAQELITPLLDLWMGKHGVLHPHAPTRASRCTLFTQFVKNLKAPLQGFLLDIVQHLQEHATFRPDSFDHVTYHEQIELFETFGVLIGYDRNDNTKHKEYIDLLVLPLVENMQNIIDQKLYLNDAPHNMFHTKWLSYLIRGVGTFSKGFPLPIIQSGNTRRQNTAAEATEAMIFFAKVFDLVMQIMSVLGNKDEIRSACVFYFQRMAVCLSSSYLLPFLPVVTERLLTPLTVSNMNEYAMLLIKLVGTYTNEVGEHLDGQLFTIITKVNELIAHLEMTVTPQSDEERDLVEMKRQYFCFLWTLAANHLGALFISAANIANLQVILDSLLSGCSTFSDPVTQKHSFGTLAILTKEWLGEGHGPAEGLPEGFADTFLNWLYQAVLPAAFEVPVSPKFNLGDAKSSEALQEMAQLERNIAAAVGAGFDQFLTSMLPATSLQCTPEVIAQYLEGLRAQSTAKQWKKFKSEFIAYHKKER
;
A
#
# COMPACT_ATOMS: atom_id res chain seq x y z
N VAL A 1 5.43 -53.57 -22.19
CA VAL A 1 4.77 -52.30 -22.11
C VAL A 1 3.47 -52.45 -21.25
N ARG A 2 2.45 -53.30 -21.60
CA ARG A 2 1.23 -53.48 -20.77
C ARG A 2 1.52 -53.83 -19.30
N GLN A 3 2.50 -54.69 -19.03
CA GLN A 3 2.88 -55.09 -17.67
C GLN A 3 3.49 -53.92 -16.90
N MET A 4 4.28 -53.07 -17.57
CA MET A 4 4.82 -51.84 -16.98
C MET A 4 3.70 -50.80 -16.68
N ALA A 5 2.68 -50.69 -17.53
CA ALA A 5 1.55 -49.80 -17.34
C ALA A 5 0.68 -50.25 -16.13
N ASP A 6 0.51 -51.57 -15.91
CA ASP A 6 -0.21 -52.12 -14.76
C ASP A 6 0.59 -51.93 -13.45
N ASP A 7 1.92 -52.05 -13.52
CA ASP A 7 2.78 -51.78 -12.35
C ASP A 7 2.89 -50.30 -12.05
N LEU A 8 2.82 -49.43 -13.07
CA LEU A 8 2.73 -47.95 -12.91
C LEU A 8 1.45 -47.55 -12.15
N GLU A 9 0.29 -48.10 -12.53
CA GLU A 9 -0.98 -47.82 -11.83
C GLU A 9 -0.94 -48.19 -10.35
N LYS A 10 -0.42 -49.40 -10.05
CA LYS A 10 -0.24 -49.86 -8.67
C LYS A 10 0.69 -48.92 -7.89
N ALA A 11 1.78 -48.49 -8.49
CA ALA A 11 2.71 -47.56 -7.87
C ALA A 11 2.06 -46.20 -7.59
N ILE A 12 1.27 -45.65 -8.55
CA ILE A 12 0.53 -44.40 -8.36
C ILE A 12 -0.45 -44.53 -7.20
N ILE A 13 -1.29 -45.57 -7.21
CA ILE A 13 -2.27 -45.80 -6.15
C ILE A 13 -1.54 -45.92 -4.81
N GLN A 14 -0.46 -46.68 -4.71
CA GLN A 14 0.29 -46.88 -3.48
C GLN A 14 1.01 -45.61 -2.98
N ALA A 15 1.49 -44.78 -3.88
CA ALA A 15 2.15 -43.52 -3.55
C ALA A 15 1.19 -42.51 -2.88
N TYR A 16 -0.03 -42.47 -3.35
CA TYR A 16 -1.04 -41.49 -2.91
C TYR A 16 -2.12 -42.05 -1.95
N ASP A 17 -2.12 -43.35 -1.65
CA ASP A 17 -3.02 -43.92 -0.66
C ASP A 17 -2.63 -43.54 0.77
N PRO A 18 -3.50 -42.80 1.51
CA PRO A 18 -3.25 -42.43 2.90
C PRO A 18 -2.99 -43.60 3.85
N MET A 19 -3.48 -44.80 3.50
CA MET A 19 -3.33 -46.02 4.33
C MET A 19 -2.04 -46.80 4.06
N SER A 20 -1.30 -46.46 3.02
CA SER A 20 -0.02 -47.07 2.70
C SER A 20 1.05 -46.71 3.73
N SER A 21 1.95 -47.65 4.05
CA SER A 21 3.07 -47.39 4.97
C SER A 21 4.05 -46.36 4.36
N PRO A 22 4.73 -45.54 5.19
CA PRO A 22 5.71 -44.55 4.70
C PRO A 22 6.79 -45.14 3.78
N GLN A 23 7.29 -46.32 4.09
CA GLN A 23 8.29 -47.02 3.28
C GLN A 23 7.73 -47.49 1.92
N ALA A 24 6.45 -47.93 1.90
CA ALA A 24 5.80 -48.34 0.65
C ALA A 24 5.53 -47.13 -0.26
N ARG A 25 5.16 -45.97 0.32
CA ARG A 25 5.02 -44.71 -0.42
C ARG A 25 6.33 -44.23 -0.99
N GLU A 26 7.41 -44.22 -0.21
CA GLU A 26 8.75 -43.83 -0.64
C GLU A 26 9.22 -44.71 -1.79
N SER A 27 9.10 -46.05 -1.68
CA SER A 27 9.46 -46.99 -2.75
C SER A 27 8.63 -46.80 -4.02
N ALA A 28 7.33 -46.45 -3.89
CA ALA A 28 6.47 -46.17 -5.03
C ALA A 28 6.85 -44.84 -5.69
N MET A 29 7.14 -43.78 -4.92
CA MET A 29 7.63 -42.51 -5.43
C MET A 29 8.98 -42.64 -6.14
N ASP A 30 9.92 -43.39 -5.59
CA ASP A 30 11.20 -43.69 -6.25
C ASP A 30 11.02 -44.42 -7.60
N TYR A 31 10.09 -45.36 -7.64
CA TYR A 31 9.74 -46.01 -8.89
C TYR A 31 9.16 -45.06 -9.93
N LEU A 32 8.20 -44.22 -9.54
CA LEU A 32 7.63 -43.20 -10.42
C LEU A 32 8.70 -42.25 -10.94
N SER A 33 9.57 -41.75 -10.06
CA SER A 33 10.70 -40.90 -10.41
C SER A 33 11.66 -41.54 -11.36
N SER A 34 11.93 -42.86 -11.21
CA SER A 34 12.81 -43.61 -12.13
C SER A 34 12.23 -43.73 -13.54
N ILE A 35 10.91 -43.97 -13.66
CA ILE A 35 10.23 -43.98 -14.95
C ILE A 35 10.24 -42.56 -15.55
N SER A 36 9.88 -41.57 -14.78
CA SER A 36 9.89 -40.17 -15.23
C SER A 36 11.27 -39.75 -15.72
N ALA A 37 12.37 -40.21 -15.11
CA ALA A 37 13.72 -39.89 -15.50
C ALA A 37 14.20 -40.65 -16.75
N SER A 38 13.55 -41.75 -17.14
CA SER A 38 13.96 -42.55 -18.29
C SER A 38 13.67 -41.88 -19.64
N ALA A 39 14.49 -42.11 -20.67
CA ALA A 39 14.35 -41.48 -21.99
C ALA A 39 13.00 -41.74 -22.67
N GLY A 40 12.40 -42.92 -22.48
CA GLY A 40 11.10 -43.31 -23.03
C GLY A 40 9.95 -43.32 -21.99
N GLY A 41 10.18 -42.85 -20.78
CA GLY A 41 9.21 -42.93 -19.68
C GLY A 41 7.89 -42.20 -19.96
N TRP A 42 7.93 -41.12 -20.68
CA TRP A 42 6.73 -40.37 -21.05
C TRP A 42 5.75 -41.21 -21.89
N ARG A 43 6.21 -42.14 -22.71
CA ARG A 43 5.35 -43.06 -23.45
C ARG A 43 4.56 -43.98 -22.51
N THR A 44 5.16 -44.41 -21.42
CA THR A 44 4.52 -45.27 -20.43
C THR A 44 3.39 -44.51 -19.74
N PHE A 45 3.61 -43.22 -19.38
CA PHE A 45 2.57 -42.38 -18.84
C PHE A 45 1.45 -42.10 -19.85
N MET A 46 1.80 -41.84 -21.11
CA MET A 46 0.84 -41.63 -22.19
C MET A 46 -0.02 -42.87 -22.43
N GLU A 47 0.59 -44.08 -22.52
CA GLU A 47 -0.13 -45.32 -22.69
C GLU A 47 -1.05 -45.63 -21.49
N LYS A 48 -0.59 -45.33 -20.28
CA LYS A 48 -1.42 -45.49 -19.06
C LYS A 48 -2.60 -44.52 -19.06
N LEU A 49 -2.38 -43.31 -19.50
CA LEU A 49 -3.41 -42.30 -19.60
C LEU A 49 -4.57 -42.75 -20.50
N PHE A 50 -4.28 -43.44 -21.60
CA PHE A 50 -5.30 -44.00 -22.47
C PHE A 50 -6.05 -45.21 -21.88
N GLY A 51 -5.43 -45.93 -20.97
CA GLY A 51 -5.96 -47.18 -20.42
C GLY A 51 -6.60 -47.10 -19.04
N THR A 52 -6.56 -45.93 -18.41
CA THR A 52 -7.10 -45.79 -17.05
C THR A 52 -8.47 -45.14 -17.04
N SER A 53 -9.34 -45.61 -16.11
CA SER A 53 -10.60 -44.96 -15.75
C SER A 53 -10.51 -44.26 -14.38
N ASP A 54 -9.36 -44.37 -13.71
CA ASP A 54 -9.11 -43.70 -12.42
C ASP A 54 -8.61 -42.29 -12.66
N ILE A 55 -9.37 -41.31 -12.14
CA ILE A 55 -9.06 -39.88 -12.28
C ILE A 55 -7.73 -39.52 -11.63
N GLN A 56 -7.40 -40.10 -10.47
CA GLN A 56 -6.14 -39.81 -9.77
C GLN A 56 -4.95 -40.32 -10.56
N VAL A 57 -5.06 -41.51 -11.15
CA VAL A 57 -4.04 -42.06 -12.03
C VAL A 57 -3.87 -41.19 -13.29
N ALA A 58 -4.97 -40.75 -13.89
CA ALA A 58 -4.92 -39.86 -15.04
C ALA A 58 -4.23 -38.53 -14.72
N LEU A 59 -4.55 -37.89 -13.59
CA LEU A 59 -3.94 -36.63 -13.15
C LEU A 59 -2.43 -36.79 -12.91
N VAL A 60 -1.97 -37.88 -12.28
CA VAL A 60 -0.55 -38.14 -12.07
C VAL A 60 0.17 -38.35 -13.41
N CYS A 61 -0.45 -39.04 -14.34
CA CYS A 61 0.11 -39.24 -15.70
C CYS A 61 0.25 -37.88 -16.43
N ILE A 62 -0.78 -37.01 -16.35
CA ILE A 62 -0.71 -35.67 -16.97
C ILE A 62 0.37 -34.82 -16.32
N SER A 63 0.48 -34.85 -14.98
CA SER A 63 1.53 -34.14 -14.26
C SER A 63 2.93 -34.59 -14.69
N ALA A 64 3.15 -35.91 -14.83
CA ALA A 64 4.42 -36.44 -15.30
C ALA A 64 4.73 -36.04 -16.77
N LEU A 65 3.71 -35.96 -17.63
CA LEU A 65 3.86 -35.46 -19.00
C LEU A 65 4.15 -33.96 -19.01
N SER A 66 3.52 -33.18 -18.13
CA SER A 66 3.81 -31.77 -17.99
C SER A 66 5.25 -31.50 -17.57
N GLU A 67 5.81 -32.28 -16.65
CA GLU A 67 7.23 -32.23 -16.27
C GLU A 67 8.15 -32.50 -17.44
N VAL A 68 7.81 -33.45 -18.32
CA VAL A 68 8.57 -33.72 -19.51
C VAL A 68 8.52 -32.53 -20.49
N VAL A 69 7.36 -31.95 -20.69
CA VAL A 69 7.18 -30.78 -21.58
C VAL A 69 7.93 -29.55 -21.03
N LEU A 70 7.88 -29.31 -19.75
CA LEU A 70 8.52 -28.14 -19.15
C LEU A 70 10.06 -28.23 -19.13
N HIS A 71 10.61 -29.41 -18.89
CA HIS A 71 12.04 -29.53 -18.60
C HIS A 71 12.87 -30.33 -19.65
N ARG A 72 12.22 -31.13 -20.48
CA ARG A 72 12.92 -32.03 -21.39
C ARG A 72 12.39 -32.07 -22.82
N TYR A 73 11.37 -31.28 -23.14
CA TYR A 73 10.71 -31.29 -24.43
C TYR A 73 11.71 -31.05 -25.59
N LEU A 74 12.57 -30.05 -25.45
CA LEU A 74 13.56 -29.69 -26.44
C LEU A 74 14.63 -30.78 -26.70
N ALA A 75 14.73 -31.76 -25.82
CA ALA A 75 15.65 -32.87 -25.97
C ALA A 75 15.03 -34.09 -26.72
N LEU A 76 13.70 -34.05 -26.96
CA LEU A 76 13.00 -35.08 -27.71
C LEU A 76 13.31 -34.97 -29.21
N THR A 77 13.19 -36.06 -29.94
CA THR A 77 13.31 -36.07 -31.39
C THR A 77 12.04 -35.55 -32.05
N VAL A 78 12.13 -35.14 -33.31
CA VAL A 78 11.00 -34.64 -34.11
C VAL A 78 9.86 -35.69 -34.20
N ASP A 79 10.20 -36.97 -34.32
CA ASP A 79 9.21 -38.05 -34.30
C ASP A 79 8.51 -38.15 -32.94
N GLU A 80 9.25 -37.98 -31.85
CA GLU A 80 8.69 -37.99 -30.48
C GLU A 80 7.79 -36.80 -30.22
N HIS A 81 8.13 -35.60 -30.71
CA HIS A 81 7.22 -34.43 -30.67
C HIS A 81 5.90 -34.73 -31.40
N SER A 82 5.96 -35.31 -32.59
CA SER A 82 4.79 -35.68 -33.38
C SER A 82 3.94 -36.73 -32.66
N GLU A 83 4.56 -37.75 -32.07
CA GLU A 83 3.91 -38.80 -31.31
C GLU A 83 3.20 -38.24 -30.07
N LEU A 84 3.86 -37.32 -29.34
CA LEU A 84 3.27 -36.69 -28.16
C LEU A 84 2.06 -35.80 -28.53
N LYS A 85 2.19 -34.95 -29.55
CA LYS A 85 1.10 -34.12 -30.05
C LYS A 85 -0.11 -34.93 -30.50
N GLN A 86 0.11 -35.95 -31.31
CA GLN A 86 -0.95 -36.83 -31.76
C GLN A 86 -1.60 -37.59 -30.62
N GLY A 87 -0.81 -38.04 -29.63
CA GLY A 87 -1.31 -38.69 -28.43
C GLY A 87 -2.22 -37.77 -27.64
N LEU A 88 -1.81 -36.53 -27.40
CA LEU A 88 -2.62 -35.57 -26.68
C LEU A 88 -3.94 -35.24 -27.37
N LEU A 89 -3.92 -35.00 -28.69
CA LEU A 89 -5.13 -34.76 -29.48
C LEU A 89 -6.09 -35.97 -29.46
N THR A 90 -5.52 -37.18 -29.57
CA THR A 90 -6.33 -38.41 -29.51
C THR A 90 -6.93 -38.58 -28.09
N PHE A 91 -6.17 -38.29 -27.05
CA PHE A 91 -6.69 -38.36 -25.69
C PHE A 91 -7.81 -37.35 -25.45
N ILE A 92 -7.68 -36.11 -25.94
CA ILE A 92 -8.72 -35.09 -25.90
C ILE A 92 -10.03 -35.63 -26.50
N GLN A 93 -10.00 -36.25 -27.66
CA GLN A 93 -11.16 -36.88 -28.30
C GLN A 93 -11.82 -37.96 -27.43
N GLN A 94 -11.02 -38.72 -26.66
CA GLN A 94 -11.52 -39.76 -25.78
C GLN A 94 -12.18 -39.25 -24.51
N ILE A 95 -11.73 -38.13 -23.97
CA ILE A 95 -12.32 -37.55 -22.74
C ILE A 95 -13.52 -36.66 -23.00
N ILE A 96 -13.83 -36.33 -24.26
CA ILE A 96 -15.03 -35.57 -24.60
C ILE A 96 -16.26 -36.45 -24.30
N GLY A 97 -17.00 -36.11 -23.26
CA GLY A 97 -18.21 -36.79 -22.90
C GLY A 97 -18.80 -36.37 -21.57
N PRO A 98 -20.09 -36.73 -21.33
CA PRO A 98 -20.74 -36.35 -20.11
C PRO A 98 -20.11 -37.10 -18.91
N GLY A 99 -19.66 -36.30 -17.92
CA GLY A 99 -19.07 -36.81 -16.69
C GLY A 99 -17.53 -36.66 -16.60
N THR A 100 -16.86 -36.09 -17.59
CA THR A 100 -15.44 -35.74 -17.46
C THR A 100 -15.25 -34.67 -16.39
N PRO A 101 -14.40 -34.91 -15.37
CA PRO A 101 -14.21 -33.93 -14.30
C PRO A 101 -13.56 -32.63 -14.82
N PRO A 102 -14.03 -31.45 -14.41
CA PRO A 102 -13.47 -30.16 -14.84
C PRO A 102 -11.95 -30.02 -14.53
N LEU A 103 -11.49 -30.65 -13.44
CA LEU A 103 -10.08 -30.68 -13.09
C LEU A 103 -9.23 -31.39 -14.15
N LEU A 104 -9.72 -32.50 -14.67
CA LEU A 104 -9.02 -33.25 -15.74
C LEU A 104 -8.95 -32.43 -17.02
N GLU A 105 -10.05 -31.78 -17.42
CA GLU A 105 -10.09 -30.88 -18.59
C GLU A 105 -9.10 -29.73 -18.44
N THR A 106 -9.01 -29.12 -17.25
CA THR A 106 -8.08 -28.03 -16.98
C THR A 106 -6.63 -28.49 -17.07
N GLN A 107 -6.28 -29.64 -16.51
CA GLN A 107 -4.91 -30.15 -16.55
C GLN A 107 -4.48 -30.59 -17.95
N VAL A 108 -5.39 -31.16 -18.73
CA VAL A 108 -5.13 -31.49 -20.14
C VAL A 108 -4.97 -30.22 -20.99
N ALA A 109 -5.82 -29.22 -20.79
CA ALA A 109 -5.70 -27.92 -21.44
C ALA A 109 -4.36 -27.26 -21.14
N LEU A 110 -3.93 -27.26 -19.87
CA LEU A 110 -2.63 -26.70 -19.46
C LEU A 110 -1.46 -27.44 -20.11
N LEU A 111 -1.48 -28.78 -20.09
CA LEU A 111 -0.42 -29.58 -20.77
C LEU A 111 -0.35 -29.27 -22.26
N LEU A 112 -1.51 -29.16 -22.94
CA LEU A 112 -1.56 -28.83 -24.36
C LEU A 112 -1.02 -27.42 -24.64
N VAL A 113 -1.34 -26.45 -23.77
CA VAL A 113 -0.85 -25.06 -23.89
C VAL A 113 0.64 -24.97 -23.62
N HIS A 114 1.21 -25.82 -22.75
CA HIS A 114 2.66 -25.87 -22.58
C HIS A 114 3.36 -26.32 -23.86
N VAL A 115 2.84 -27.33 -24.58
CA VAL A 115 3.35 -27.73 -25.88
C VAL A 115 3.16 -26.60 -26.90
N PHE A 116 2.00 -25.98 -26.94
CA PHE A 116 1.69 -24.83 -27.80
C PHE A 116 2.71 -23.70 -27.62
N LYS A 117 3.07 -23.33 -26.40
CA LYS A 117 4.04 -22.27 -26.12
C LYS A 117 5.42 -22.54 -26.74
N VAL A 118 5.81 -23.81 -26.90
CA VAL A 118 7.12 -24.18 -27.46
C VAL A 118 7.06 -24.30 -28.97
N ASP A 119 6.05 -24.95 -29.51
CA ASP A 119 5.99 -25.36 -30.90
C ASP A 119 5.28 -24.39 -31.84
N PHE A 120 4.32 -23.60 -31.34
CA PHE A 120 3.61 -22.62 -32.18
C PHE A 120 4.46 -21.35 -32.38
N PRO A 121 4.48 -20.76 -33.58
CA PRO A 121 3.81 -21.19 -34.82
C PRO A 121 4.68 -22.13 -35.73
N HIS A 122 5.93 -22.33 -35.41
CA HIS A 122 6.92 -22.93 -36.35
C HIS A 122 6.79 -24.42 -36.50
N GLU A 123 6.75 -25.14 -35.38
CA GLU A 123 6.72 -26.61 -35.37
C GLU A 123 5.30 -27.17 -35.29
N TRP A 124 4.32 -26.32 -35.04
CA TRP A 124 2.89 -26.65 -34.98
C TRP A 124 1.98 -25.55 -35.53
N PRO A 125 2.13 -25.14 -36.79
CA PRO A 125 1.29 -24.05 -37.36
C PRO A 125 -0.18 -24.42 -37.47
N THR A 126 -0.53 -25.72 -37.48
CA THR A 126 -1.91 -26.22 -37.55
C THR A 126 -2.61 -26.36 -36.18
N PHE A 127 -2.00 -25.93 -35.07
CA PHE A 127 -2.50 -26.15 -33.72
C PHE A 127 -4.00 -25.87 -33.55
N PHE A 128 -4.48 -24.71 -33.97
CA PHE A 128 -5.88 -24.35 -33.86
C PHE A 128 -6.82 -25.18 -34.72
N ALA A 129 -6.41 -25.55 -35.91
CA ALA A 129 -7.17 -26.45 -36.81
C ALA A 129 -7.24 -27.87 -36.23
N ASP A 130 -6.12 -28.38 -35.70
CA ASP A 130 -6.05 -29.71 -35.08
C ASP A 130 -6.86 -29.75 -33.78
N LEU A 131 -6.84 -28.69 -32.97
CA LEU A 131 -7.67 -28.56 -31.79
C LEU A 131 -9.15 -28.52 -32.16
N ALA A 132 -9.55 -27.73 -33.14
CA ALA A 132 -10.92 -27.70 -33.63
C ALA A 132 -11.36 -29.07 -34.17
N THR A 133 -10.51 -29.78 -34.88
CA THR A 133 -10.80 -31.14 -35.33
C THR A 133 -10.98 -32.12 -34.18
N ALA A 134 -10.21 -31.98 -33.12
CA ALA A 134 -10.33 -32.83 -31.93
C ALA A 134 -11.58 -32.55 -31.09
N THR A 135 -12.08 -31.30 -31.08
CA THR A 135 -13.10 -30.85 -30.12
C THR A 135 -14.42 -30.42 -30.77
N LEU A 136 -14.40 -29.86 -31.98
CA LEU A 136 -15.56 -29.29 -32.68
C LEU A 136 -16.05 -30.13 -33.87
N THR A 137 -15.68 -31.41 -33.93
CA THR A 137 -16.21 -32.33 -34.96
C THR A 137 -17.66 -32.64 -34.68
N THR A 138 -18.51 -32.44 -35.68
CA THR A 138 -19.97 -32.65 -35.63
C THR A 138 -20.34 -34.12 -35.82
N PRO A 139 -21.57 -34.54 -35.49
CA PRO A 139 -22.05 -35.89 -35.77
C PRO A 139 -22.01 -36.25 -37.25
N SER A 140 -22.07 -35.31 -38.18
CA SER A 140 -21.89 -35.52 -39.61
C SER A 140 -20.43 -35.80 -40.03
N GLY A 141 -19.47 -35.71 -39.09
CA GLY A 141 -18.05 -35.94 -39.33
C GLY A 141 -17.30 -34.74 -39.96
N LEU A 142 -17.95 -33.58 -39.97
CA LEU A 142 -17.30 -32.31 -40.40
C LEU A 142 -16.85 -31.50 -39.20
N THR A 143 -15.69 -30.87 -39.29
CA THR A 143 -15.24 -29.93 -38.25
C THR A 143 -15.96 -28.59 -38.44
N ALA A 144 -16.56 -28.07 -37.36
CA ALA A 144 -17.13 -26.74 -37.36
C ALA A 144 -16.02 -25.69 -37.57
N SER A 145 -16.17 -24.89 -38.61
CA SER A 145 -15.19 -23.88 -39.01
C SER A 145 -15.88 -22.79 -39.87
N ARG A 146 -15.08 -21.79 -40.31
CA ARG A 146 -15.57 -20.76 -41.21
C ARG A 146 -16.05 -21.34 -42.56
N GLU A 147 -15.46 -22.42 -43.04
CA GLU A 147 -15.87 -23.10 -44.26
C GLU A 147 -17.08 -24.03 -44.04
N ASN A 148 -17.25 -24.57 -42.86
CA ASN A 148 -18.40 -25.38 -42.44
C ASN A 148 -19.10 -24.71 -41.26
N PRO A 149 -19.91 -23.68 -41.47
CA PRO A 149 -20.59 -22.96 -40.43
C PRO A 149 -21.64 -23.85 -39.72
N MET A 150 -21.78 -23.67 -38.41
CA MET A 150 -22.82 -24.33 -37.61
C MET A 150 -24.19 -23.83 -38.06
N SER A 151 -25.18 -24.74 -38.01
CA SER A 151 -26.56 -24.37 -38.28
C SER A 151 -27.44 -24.83 -37.13
N HIS A 152 -28.20 -23.93 -36.59
CA HIS A 152 -29.18 -24.21 -35.51
C HIS A 152 -30.39 -25.04 -36.03
N GLU A 153 -30.65 -25.08 -37.35
CA GLU A 153 -31.70 -25.85 -37.94
C GLU A 153 -31.36 -27.33 -38.13
N ASP A 154 -30.06 -27.69 -38.16
CA ASP A 154 -29.56 -29.06 -38.31
C ASP A 154 -28.69 -29.49 -37.11
N ALA A 155 -29.26 -30.30 -36.23
CA ALA A 155 -28.56 -30.84 -35.10
C ALA A 155 -27.31 -31.67 -35.46
N ASN A 156 -27.21 -32.23 -36.68
CA ASN A 156 -26.02 -32.92 -37.13
C ASN A 156 -24.86 -31.97 -37.53
N SER A 157 -25.14 -30.69 -37.62
CA SER A 157 -24.14 -29.64 -37.89
C SER A 157 -23.60 -28.99 -36.62
N LEU A 158 -24.08 -29.39 -35.43
CA LEU A 158 -23.64 -28.85 -34.14
C LEU A 158 -22.62 -29.79 -33.46
N PRO A 159 -21.46 -29.28 -33.00
CA PRO A 159 -20.56 -30.03 -32.14
C PRO A 159 -21.20 -30.37 -30.79
N SER A 160 -20.62 -31.35 -30.09
CA SER A 160 -21.07 -31.67 -28.75
C SER A 160 -20.79 -30.53 -27.75
N PRO A 161 -21.69 -30.23 -26.80
CA PRO A 161 -21.45 -29.22 -25.77
C PRO A 161 -20.17 -29.48 -24.96
N ASP A 162 -19.83 -30.75 -24.72
CA ASP A 162 -18.60 -31.13 -24.00
C ASP A 162 -17.33 -30.81 -24.81
N GLY A 163 -17.37 -31.05 -26.12
CA GLY A 163 -16.28 -30.66 -27.01
C GLY A 163 -16.09 -29.15 -27.08
N ILE A 164 -17.19 -28.40 -27.19
CA ILE A 164 -17.16 -26.93 -27.16
C ILE A 164 -16.57 -26.42 -25.83
N ARG A 165 -17.01 -27.00 -24.70
CA ARG A 165 -16.50 -26.64 -23.38
C ARG A 165 -14.98 -26.83 -23.27
N LEU A 166 -14.45 -27.95 -23.79
CA LEU A 166 -13.01 -28.20 -23.78
C LEU A 166 -12.26 -27.27 -24.73
N TRP A 167 -12.79 -26.96 -25.90
CA TRP A 167 -12.21 -25.98 -26.81
C TRP A 167 -12.09 -24.60 -26.17
N LEU A 168 -13.17 -24.12 -25.53
CA LEU A 168 -13.19 -22.86 -24.79
C LEU A 168 -12.23 -22.87 -23.60
N ARG A 169 -12.09 -24.02 -22.89
CA ARG A 169 -11.15 -24.19 -21.79
C ARG A 169 -9.69 -24.03 -22.27
N VAL A 170 -9.35 -24.64 -23.41
CA VAL A 170 -7.99 -24.45 -23.97
C VAL A 170 -7.74 -22.99 -24.34
N LEU A 171 -8.71 -22.29 -24.92
CA LEU A 171 -8.56 -20.87 -25.21
C LEU A 171 -8.42 -20.03 -23.93
N SER A 172 -9.20 -20.32 -22.88
CA SER A 172 -9.05 -19.65 -21.59
C SER A 172 -7.65 -19.87 -21.01
N THR A 173 -7.12 -21.10 -21.12
CA THR A 173 -5.76 -21.41 -20.65
C THR A 173 -4.68 -20.70 -21.47
N ILE A 174 -4.88 -20.53 -22.80
CA ILE A 174 -3.99 -19.71 -23.64
C ILE A 174 -4.03 -18.25 -23.19
N ASP A 175 -5.20 -17.73 -22.84
CA ASP A 175 -5.31 -16.38 -22.29
C ASP A 175 -4.48 -16.24 -20.99
N GLU A 176 -4.70 -17.11 -20.03
CA GLU A 176 -3.99 -17.10 -18.74
C GLU A 176 -2.46 -17.22 -18.92
N GLU A 177 -1.99 -18.11 -19.81
CA GLU A 177 -0.58 -18.45 -19.98
C GLU A 177 0.16 -17.51 -20.94
N VAL A 178 -0.51 -16.89 -21.91
CA VAL A 178 0.13 -16.15 -23.00
C VAL A 178 -0.41 -14.73 -23.16
N VAL A 179 -1.74 -14.53 -23.10
CA VAL A 179 -2.38 -13.28 -23.52
C VAL A 179 -2.46 -12.28 -22.37
N SER A 180 -2.93 -12.70 -21.21
CA SER A 180 -3.18 -11.84 -20.04
C SER A 180 -1.90 -11.13 -19.59
N ASN A 181 -2.04 -9.85 -19.25
CA ASN A 181 -0.97 -9.02 -18.69
C ASN A 181 -0.96 -9.02 -17.15
N ASP A 182 -1.92 -9.66 -16.50
CA ASP A 182 -2.06 -9.67 -15.03
C ASP A 182 -1.04 -10.58 -14.34
N VAL A 183 -0.38 -11.43 -15.11
CA VAL A 183 0.68 -12.31 -14.60
C VAL A 183 2.05 -11.67 -14.78
N ASN A 184 2.81 -11.57 -13.69
CA ASN A 184 4.21 -11.11 -13.75
C ASN A 184 5.08 -12.13 -14.47
N ARG A 185 5.46 -11.83 -15.72
CA ARG A 185 6.36 -12.65 -16.56
C ARG A 185 7.75 -12.04 -16.62
N SER A 186 8.76 -12.87 -16.88
CA SER A 186 10.10 -12.37 -17.19
C SER A 186 10.11 -11.58 -18.52
N ILE A 187 11.12 -10.75 -18.74
CA ILE A 187 11.25 -9.97 -19.98
C ILE A 187 11.30 -10.91 -21.20
N ALA A 188 11.98 -12.06 -21.07
CA ALA A 188 12.07 -13.06 -22.14
C ALA A 188 10.71 -13.71 -22.43
N ASP A 189 9.95 -14.08 -21.39
CA ASP A 189 8.61 -14.65 -21.54
C ASP A 189 7.61 -13.65 -22.12
N THR A 190 7.72 -12.37 -21.76
CA THR A 190 6.89 -11.31 -22.32
C THR A 190 7.17 -11.13 -23.82
N ALA A 191 8.44 -11.12 -24.23
CA ALA A 191 8.82 -11.04 -25.64
C ALA A 191 8.33 -12.27 -26.42
N HIS A 192 8.44 -13.45 -25.84
CA HIS A 192 7.94 -14.70 -26.45
C HIS A 192 6.41 -14.68 -26.59
N SER A 193 5.68 -14.27 -25.55
CA SER A 193 4.22 -14.10 -25.60
C SER A 193 3.78 -13.13 -26.70
N SER A 194 4.54 -12.06 -26.94
CA SER A 194 4.25 -11.11 -28.03
C SER A 194 4.35 -11.78 -29.41
N VAL A 195 5.39 -12.60 -29.64
CA VAL A 195 5.53 -13.36 -30.89
C VAL A 195 4.36 -14.32 -31.09
N LEU A 196 3.96 -15.05 -30.04
CA LEU A 196 2.81 -15.95 -30.09
C LEU A 196 1.51 -15.20 -30.42
N LYS A 197 1.26 -14.04 -29.76
CA LYS A 197 0.09 -13.20 -30.03
C LYS A 197 0.04 -12.71 -31.48
N ASP A 198 1.15 -12.27 -32.04
CA ASP A 198 1.22 -11.81 -33.43
C ASP A 198 0.93 -12.95 -34.39
N ALA A 199 1.50 -14.12 -34.19
CA ALA A 199 1.22 -15.30 -34.99
C ALA A 199 -0.24 -15.76 -34.88
N MET A 200 -0.85 -15.69 -33.67
CA MET A 200 -2.28 -15.99 -33.47
C MET A 200 -3.17 -15.02 -34.27
N ARG A 201 -2.83 -13.72 -34.30
CA ARG A 201 -3.60 -12.72 -35.10
C ARG A 201 -3.63 -13.08 -36.58
N GLU A 202 -2.54 -13.57 -37.13
CA GLU A 202 -2.43 -13.92 -38.54
C GLU A 202 -3.13 -15.27 -38.88
N ILE A 203 -3.00 -16.26 -38.00
CA ILE A 203 -3.35 -17.66 -38.30
C ILE A 203 -4.75 -18.03 -37.76
N ALA A 204 -5.14 -17.57 -36.56
CA ALA A 204 -6.22 -18.18 -35.81
C ALA A 204 -7.39 -17.25 -35.47
N VAL A 205 -7.15 -15.96 -35.22
CA VAL A 205 -8.14 -15.04 -34.65
C VAL A 205 -9.42 -14.96 -35.45
N LEU A 206 -9.33 -14.93 -36.79
CA LEU A 206 -10.52 -14.86 -37.65
C LEU A 206 -11.44 -16.07 -37.49
N ASP A 207 -10.86 -17.28 -37.45
CA ASP A 207 -11.62 -18.51 -37.27
C ASP A 207 -12.17 -18.65 -35.85
N MET A 208 -11.44 -18.19 -34.86
CA MET A 208 -11.92 -18.13 -33.46
C MET A 208 -13.13 -17.22 -33.31
N VAL A 209 -13.07 -16.01 -33.86
CA VAL A 209 -14.16 -15.01 -33.79
C VAL A 209 -15.41 -15.52 -34.54
N GLU A 210 -15.23 -16.12 -35.71
CA GLU A 210 -16.37 -16.72 -36.45
C GLU A 210 -16.99 -17.89 -35.65
N THR A 211 -16.17 -18.69 -35.00
CA THR A 211 -16.64 -19.79 -34.15
C THR A 211 -17.41 -19.24 -32.95
N TRP A 212 -16.91 -18.22 -32.25
CA TRP A 212 -17.65 -17.57 -31.15
C TRP A 212 -19.01 -17.04 -31.59
N TYR A 213 -19.07 -16.34 -32.74
CA TYR A 213 -20.33 -15.87 -33.28
C TYR A 213 -21.33 -17.00 -33.52
N ASN A 214 -20.90 -18.07 -34.18
CA ASN A 214 -21.73 -19.23 -34.47
C ASN A 214 -22.18 -19.95 -33.20
N LEU A 215 -21.33 -20.09 -32.18
CA LEU A 215 -21.69 -20.64 -30.88
C LEU A 215 -22.78 -19.79 -30.19
N LEU A 216 -22.62 -18.47 -30.15
CA LEU A 216 -23.61 -17.56 -29.55
C LEU A 216 -24.95 -17.63 -30.29
N VAL A 217 -24.92 -17.67 -31.61
CA VAL A 217 -26.17 -17.79 -32.43
C VAL A 217 -26.87 -19.13 -32.23
N CYS A 218 -26.10 -20.24 -32.20
CA CYS A 218 -26.70 -21.59 -32.17
C CYS A 218 -27.07 -22.03 -30.77
N PHE A 219 -26.38 -21.59 -29.73
CA PHE A 219 -26.55 -22.17 -28.39
C PHE A 219 -27.24 -21.25 -27.37
N HIS A 220 -27.49 -19.97 -27.64
CA HIS A 220 -28.09 -19.05 -26.66
C HIS A 220 -29.52 -19.47 -26.23
N GLU A 221 -30.26 -20.24 -27.03
CA GLU A 221 -31.58 -20.77 -26.69
C GLU A 221 -31.53 -22.22 -26.15
N GLN A 222 -30.37 -22.90 -26.35
CA GLN A 222 -30.25 -24.34 -26.09
C GLN A 222 -29.37 -24.71 -24.91
N ASN A 223 -28.28 -23.93 -24.66
CA ASN A 223 -27.28 -24.25 -23.63
C ASN A 223 -26.65 -22.98 -23.03
N THR A 224 -27.16 -22.62 -21.87
CA THR A 224 -26.71 -21.42 -21.14
C THR A 224 -25.20 -21.47 -20.82
N ALA A 225 -24.70 -22.64 -20.40
CA ALA A 225 -23.29 -22.78 -20.01
C ALA A 225 -22.33 -22.55 -21.18
N VAL A 226 -22.66 -23.06 -22.38
CA VAL A 226 -21.85 -22.82 -23.59
C VAL A 226 -21.84 -21.34 -23.97
N THR A 227 -22.99 -20.69 -23.91
CA THR A 227 -23.13 -19.27 -24.27
C THR A 227 -22.34 -18.39 -23.29
N ASP A 228 -22.49 -18.60 -22.01
CA ASP A 228 -21.83 -17.84 -20.95
C ASP A 228 -20.31 -18.03 -21.02
N GLN A 229 -19.84 -19.25 -21.17
CA GLN A 229 -18.40 -19.53 -21.33
C GLN A 229 -17.84 -18.92 -22.62
N THR A 230 -18.63 -18.89 -23.71
CA THR A 230 -18.21 -18.24 -24.96
C THR A 230 -18.04 -16.74 -24.78
N LEU A 231 -18.97 -16.06 -24.11
CA LEU A 231 -18.85 -14.63 -23.76
C LEU A 231 -17.62 -14.38 -22.89
N SER A 232 -17.43 -15.21 -21.86
CA SER A 232 -16.28 -15.08 -20.94
C SER A 232 -14.94 -15.19 -21.68
N VAL A 233 -14.77 -16.20 -22.53
CA VAL A 233 -13.53 -16.37 -23.33
C VAL A 233 -13.37 -15.21 -24.32
N MET A 234 -14.44 -14.79 -25.01
CA MET A 234 -14.39 -13.65 -25.91
C MET A 234 -13.93 -12.38 -25.18
N ASN A 235 -14.42 -12.15 -23.95
CA ASN A 235 -14.07 -10.97 -23.15
C ASN A 235 -12.56 -10.88 -22.88
N SER A 236 -11.91 -12.00 -22.54
CA SER A 236 -10.46 -12.03 -22.26
C SER A 236 -9.62 -11.71 -23.50
N TYR A 237 -10.12 -11.98 -24.70
CA TYR A 237 -9.42 -11.71 -25.96
C TYR A 237 -9.66 -10.30 -26.53
N ILE A 238 -10.76 -9.63 -26.20
CA ILE A 238 -11.13 -8.30 -26.73
C ILE A 238 -9.99 -7.30 -26.55
N GLY A 239 -9.29 -7.35 -25.43
CA GLY A 239 -8.21 -6.42 -25.10
C GLY A 239 -7.10 -6.32 -26.14
N TRP A 240 -6.82 -7.39 -26.90
CA TRP A 240 -5.67 -7.46 -27.78
C TRP A 240 -5.99 -7.81 -29.28
N ILE A 241 -7.17 -8.34 -29.59
CA ILE A 241 -7.61 -8.55 -30.97
C ILE A 241 -8.14 -7.25 -31.60
N ASP A 242 -8.31 -7.19 -32.91
CA ASP A 242 -8.93 -6.06 -33.56
C ASP A 242 -10.41 -5.96 -33.16
N ILE A 243 -10.81 -4.81 -32.63
CA ILE A 243 -12.16 -4.59 -32.11
C ILE A 243 -13.24 -4.69 -33.20
N GLU A 244 -12.95 -4.32 -34.45
CA GLU A 244 -13.87 -4.40 -35.55
C GLU A 244 -14.34 -5.82 -35.86
N LEU A 245 -13.56 -6.83 -35.46
CA LEU A 245 -13.95 -8.24 -35.63
C LEU A 245 -15.15 -8.63 -34.76
N VAL A 246 -15.32 -7.99 -33.60
CA VAL A 246 -16.39 -8.29 -32.63
C VAL A 246 -17.36 -7.11 -32.43
N LEU A 247 -16.98 -5.91 -32.89
CA LEU A 247 -17.79 -4.71 -32.80
C LEU A 247 -18.32 -4.37 -34.23
N ASN A 248 -19.30 -5.09 -34.72
CA ASN A 248 -19.84 -4.94 -36.08
C ASN A 248 -21.33 -5.21 -36.15
N GLU A 249 -21.90 -5.06 -37.33
CA GLU A 249 -23.35 -5.22 -37.62
C GLU A 249 -23.88 -6.64 -37.32
N ARG A 250 -23.02 -7.66 -37.17
CA ARG A 250 -23.41 -9.02 -36.83
C ARG A 250 -23.47 -9.24 -35.31
N PHE A 251 -22.42 -8.87 -34.60
CA PHE A 251 -22.33 -9.12 -33.16
C PHE A 251 -23.22 -8.17 -32.34
N LEU A 252 -23.24 -6.87 -32.63
CA LEU A 252 -23.96 -5.89 -31.81
C LEU A 252 -25.44 -6.21 -31.61
N PRO A 253 -26.25 -6.54 -32.66
CA PRO A 253 -27.66 -6.90 -32.43
C PRO A 253 -27.83 -8.14 -31.58
N LEU A 254 -26.91 -9.10 -31.70
CA LEU A 254 -26.91 -10.30 -30.89
C LEU A 254 -26.59 -10.00 -29.42
N LEU A 255 -25.54 -9.20 -29.16
CA LEU A 255 -25.19 -8.76 -27.81
C LEU A 255 -26.29 -7.93 -27.17
N PHE A 256 -26.97 -7.05 -27.91
CA PHE A 256 -28.15 -6.33 -27.42
C PHE A 256 -29.29 -7.25 -27.05
N LYS A 257 -29.54 -8.31 -27.84
CA LYS A 257 -30.52 -9.35 -27.49
C LYS A 257 -30.11 -10.08 -26.19
N LEU A 258 -28.87 -10.52 -26.10
CA LEU A 258 -28.33 -11.22 -24.93
C LEU A 258 -28.36 -10.35 -23.66
N ALA A 259 -28.09 -9.07 -23.75
CA ALA A 259 -28.16 -8.12 -22.64
C ALA A 259 -29.57 -8.04 -21.98
N THR A 260 -30.62 -8.33 -22.74
CA THR A 260 -32.01 -8.33 -22.23
C THR A 260 -32.46 -9.66 -21.63
N ILE A 261 -31.64 -10.70 -21.74
CA ILE A 261 -31.94 -12.05 -21.21
C ILE A 261 -31.26 -12.16 -19.85
N PRO A 262 -31.99 -12.39 -18.73
CA PRO A 262 -31.41 -12.37 -17.40
C PRO A 262 -30.19 -13.28 -17.23
N GLU A 263 -30.19 -14.46 -17.81
CA GLU A 263 -29.13 -15.46 -17.72
C GLU A 263 -27.82 -15.00 -18.37
N TYR A 264 -27.86 -14.10 -19.35
CA TYR A 264 -26.69 -13.63 -20.08
C TYR A 264 -26.36 -12.16 -19.81
N CYS A 265 -27.23 -11.46 -19.09
CA CYS A 265 -27.10 -10.03 -18.83
C CYS A 265 -25.73 -9.72 -18.22
N GLY A 266 -25.32 -10.43 -17.18
CA GLY A 266 -24.06 -10.22 -16.48
C GLY A 266 -22.85 -10.37 -17.41
N SER A 267 -22.71 -11.47 -18.11
CA SER A 267 -21.59 -11.74 -19.02
C SER A 267 -21.57 -10.81 -20.22
N THR A 268 -22.75 -10.33 -20.67
CA THR A 268 -22.84 -9.33 -21.72
C THR A 268 -22.40 -7.94 -21.22
N MET A 269 -22.71 -7.57 -19.97
CA MET A 269 -22.21 -6.34 -19.36
C MET A 269 -20.67 -6.35 -19.26
N GLU A 270 -20.07 -7.48 -18.90
CA GLU A 270 -18.61 -7.67 -18.95
C GLU A 270 -18.06 -7.47 -20.37
N THR A 271 -18.77 -7.97 -21.40
CA THR A 271 -18.38 -7.76 -22.80
C THR A 271 -18.37 -6.28 -23.15
N PHE A 272 -19.39 -5.52 -22.76
CA PHE A 272 -19.42 -4.07 -22.99
C PHE A 272 -18.33 -3.35 -22.19
N THR A 273 -18.04 -3.81 -20.99
CA THR A 273 -16.92 -3.29 -20.17
C THR A 273 -15.58 -3.54 -20.87
N ALA A 274 -15.35 -4.74 -21.39
CA ALA A 274 -14.14 -5.08 -22.15
C ALA A 274 -13.98 -4.22 -23.43
N PHE A 275 -15.07 -3.89 -24.14
CA PHE A 275 -15.01 -2.94 -25.24
C PHE A 275 -14.60 -1.53 -24.79
N LEU A 276 -15.11 -1.06 -23.66
CA LEU A 276 -14.77 0.26 -23.13
C LEU A 276 -13.36 0.31 -22.55
N ASP A 277 -12.91 -0.74 -21.90
CA ASP A 277 -11.59 -0.78 -21.29
C ASP A 277 -10.47 -0.91 -22.32
N LYS A 278 -10.79 -1.40 -23.52
CA LYS A 278 -9.82 -1.51 -24.61
C LYS A 278 -9.17 -0.17 -24.93
N GLY A 279 -7.85 -0.10 -24.85
CA GLY A 279 -7.07 1.06 -25.27
C GLY A 279 -7.29 1.35 -26.75
N MET A 280 -7.81 2.54 -27.08
CA MET A 280 -7.98 3.03 -28.45
C MET A 280 -6.84 4.03 -28.68
N ASP A 281 -5.80 3.64 -29.34
CA ASP A 281 -4.55 4.38 -29.64
C ASP A 281 -4.64 5.93 -29.56
N ARG A 282 -4.83 6.45 -28.33
CA ARG A 282 -4.72 7.87 -27.97
C ARG A 282 -5.72 8.84 -28.60
N ASP A 283 -6.74 8.41 -29.36
CA ASP A 283 -7.78 9.31 -29.86
C ASP A 283 -9.05 9.25 -28.98
N PRO A 284 -9.24 10.21 -28.07
CA PRO A 284 -10.42 10.27 -27.20
C PRO A 284 -11.73 10.46 -27.96
N ARG A 285 -11.69 10.93 -29.22
CA ARG A 285 -12.89 11.06 -30.04
C ARG A 285 -13.43 9.72 -30.50
N GLN A 286 -12.53 8.80 -30.90
CA GLN A 286 -12.93 7.44 -31.26
C GLN A 286 -13.54 6.70 -30.05
N LYS A 287 -13.06 6.98 -28.84
CA LYS A 287 -13.64 6.41 -27.63
C LYS A 287 -15.08 6.90 -27.38
N LEU A 288 -15.34 8.18 -27.55
CA LEU A 288 -16.70 8.74 -27.45
C LEU A 288 -17.63 8.19 -28.54
N GLU A 289 -17.14 8.03 -29.77
CA GLU A 289 -17.87 7.42 -30.87
C GLU A 289 -18.19 5.95 -30.59
N LEU A 290 -17.26 5.20 -30.03
CA LEU A 290 -17.47 3.83 -29.53
C LEU A 290 -18.64 3.78 -28.52
N MET A 291 -18.63 4.66 -27.51
CA MET A 291 -19.71 4.72 -26.51
C MET A 291 -21.09 5.02 -27.12
N GLN A 292 -21.15 5.87 -28.12
CA GLN A 292 -22.38 6.14 -28.86
C GLN A 292 -22.87 4.92 -29.65
N THR A 293 -21.94 4.23 -30.32
CA THR A 293 -22.21 3.01 -31.09
C THR A 293 -22.77 1.90 -30.21
N LEU A 294 -22.23 1.75 -28.98
CA LEU A 294 -22.69 0.79 -27.98
C LEU A 294 -24.09 1.12 -27.42
N GLN A 295 -24.64 2.29 -27.65
CA GLN A 295 -25.96 2.72 -27.16
C GLN A 295 -26.16 2.46 -25.65
N LEU A 296 -25.10 2.68 -24.83
CA LEU A 296 -25.08 2.35 -23.40
C LEU A 296 -26.30 2.91 -22.62
N PRO A 297 -26.77 4.16 -22.87
CA PRO A 297 -27.97 4.66 -22.19
C PRO A 297 -29.21 3.80 -22.43
N ARG A 298 -29.37 3.25 -23.63
CA ARG A 298 -30.47 2.37 -23.96
C ARG A 298 -30.35 1.03 -23.23
N ILE A 299 -29.16 0.45 -23.21
CA ILE A 299 -28.90 -0.81 -22.49
C ILE A 299 -29.24 -0.66 -21.02
N LEU A 300 -28.67 0.35 -20.34
CA LEU A 300 -28.90 0.60 -18.93
C LEU A 300 -30.38 0.84 -18.57
N SER A 301 -31.18 1.40 -19.52
CA SER A 301 -32.60 1.62 -19.33
C SER A 301 -33.46 0.35 -19.50
N GLN A 302 -32.95 -0.67 -20.18
CA GLN A 302 -33.68 -1.90 -20.51
C GLN A 302 -33.35 -3.07 -19.57
N VAL A 303 -32.30 -2.95 -18.76
CA VAL A 303 -31.93 -3.98 -17.79
C VAL A 303 -33.01 -4.10 -16.71
N ALA A 304 -33.66 -5.30 -16.64
CA ALA A 304 -34.68 -5.62 -15.65
C ALA A 304 -34.05 -5.91 -14.27
N ALA A 305 -34.88 -6.23 -13.29
CA ALA A 305 -34.42 -6.73 -11.99
C ALA A 305 -33.58 -8.00 -12.18
N VAL A 306 -32.32 -7.95 -11.71
CA VAL A 306 -31.30 -8.99 -11.86
C VAL A 306 -30.75 -9.36 -10.49
N ASP A 307 -30.00 -10.44 -10.42
CA ASP A 307 -29.32 -10.88 -9.18
C ASP A 307 -28.17 -9.92 -8.78
N GLU A 308 -27.66 -10.10 -7.58
CA GLU A 308 -26.60 -9.28 -6.97
C GLU A 308 -25.33 -9.27 -7.82
N THR A 309 -24.92 -10.43 -8.33
CA THR A 309 -23.71 -10.58 -9.17
C THR A 309 -23.85 -9.80 -10.48
N THR A 310 -25.03 -9.82 -11.09
CA THR A 310 -25.29 -9.05 -12.30
C THR A 310 -25.35 -7.55 -12.02
N MET A 311 -25.85 -7.14 -10.85
CA MET A 311 -25.83 -5.72 -10.44
C MET A 311 -24.40 -5.19 -10.29
N GLU A 312 -23.49 -5.96 -9.70
CA GLU A 312 -22.07 -5.62 -9.62
C GLU A 312 -21.45 -5.41 -11.01
N LYS A 313 -21.73 -6.31 -11.97
CA LYS A 313 -21.25 -6.21 -13.34
C LYS A 313 -21.80 -4.98 -14.07
N ILE A 314 -23.05 -4.61 -13.84
CA ILE A 314 -23.66 -3.38 -14.35
C ILE A 314 -22.95 -2.17 -13.73
N ALA A 315 -22.70 -2.19 -12.42
CA ALA A 315 -21.98 -1.11 -11.74
C ALA A 315 -20.54 -0.97 -12.27
N ALA A 316 -19.85 -2.08 -12.54
CA ALA A 316 -18.54 -2.07 -13.19
C ALA A 316 -18.57 -1.43 -14.59
N LEU A 317 -19.59 -1.74 -15.39
CA LEU A 317 -19.79 -1.07 -16.70
C LEU A 317 -20.01 0.44 -16.54
N VAL A 318 -20.86 0.87 -15.62
CA VAL A 318 -21.12 2.27 -15.31
C VAL A 318 -19.84 2.97 -14.84
N ASN A 319 -19.05 2.32 -13.99
CA ASN A 319 -17.77 2.81 -13.54
C ASN A 319 -16.80 3.02 -14.71
N CYS A 320 -16.62 2.02 -15.55
CA CYS A 320 -15.76 2.08 -16.73
C CYS A 320 -16.23 3.22 -17.68
N MET A 321 -17.53 3.27 -18.00
CA MET A 321 -18.12 4.34 -18.82
C MET A 321 -17.82 5.72 -18.26
N GLY A 322 -18.07 5.94 -16.97
CA GLY A 322 -17.87 7.23 -16.32
C GLY A 322 -16.40 7.65 -16.26
N VAL A 323 -15.51 6.74 -15.93
CA VAL A 323 -14.05 6.97 -15.90
C VAL A 323 -13.54 7.36 -17.29
N GLU A 324 -13.92 6.61 -18.32
CA GLU A 324 -13.49 6.85 -19.70
C GLU A 324 -14.03 8.17 -20.27
N ILE A 325 -15.29 8.53 -19.99
CA ILE A 325 -15.84 9.83 -20.37
C ILE A 325 -15.05 10.98 -19.74
N LEU A 326 -14.76 10.89 -18.44
CA LEU A 326 -14.00 11.92 -17.73
C LEU A 326 -12.55 12.02 -18.22
N GLU A 327 -11.96 10.90 -18.60
CA GLU A 327 -10.63 10.86 -19.22
C GLU A 327 -10.65 11.52 -20.61
N CYS A 328 -11.70 11.29 -21.42
CA CYS A 328 -11.89 12.00 -22.69
C CYS A 328 -11.98 13.52 -22.47
N TYR A 329 -12.73 13.97 -21.46
CA TYR A 329 -12.78 15.39 -21.09
C TYR A 329 -11.41 15.94 -20.67
N ARG A 330 -10.61 15.12 -19.99
CA ARG A 330 -9.26 15.52 -19.58
C ARG A 330 -8.30 15.68 -20.77
N LEU A 331 -8.38 14.77 -21.75
CA LEU A 331 -7.49 14.71 -22.91
C LEU A 331 -7.86 15.74 -23.98
N ILE A 332 -9.14 15.90 -24.28
CA ILE A 332 -9.62 16.86 -25.31
C ILE A 332 -9.51 18.29 -24.76
N GLY A 333 -9.71 18.51 -23.46
CA GLY A 333 -9.61 19.80 -22.81
C GLY A 333 -10.58 20.84 -23.42
N ASP A 334 -10.07 22.07 -23.61
CA ASP A 334 -10.89 23.17 -24.11
C ASP A 334 -11.39 22.98 -25.54
N ALA A 335 -10.80 22.08 -26.34
CA ALA A 335 -11.21 21.80 -27.70
C ALA A 335 -12.62 21.18 -27.79
N ILE A 336 -13.09 20.51 -26.71
CA ILE A 336 -14.44 19.93 -26.65
C ILE A 336 -15.53 21.03 -26.76
N ALA A 337 -15.29 22.19 -26.15
CA ALA A 337 -16.21 23.32 -26.19
C ALA A 337 -16.28 24.01 -27.60
N ALA A 338 -15.24 23.80 -28.40
CA ALA A 338 -15.16 24.35 -29.76
C ALA A 338 -15.93 23.48 -30.78
N GLU A 339 -16.29 22.25 -30.46
CA GLU A 339 -17.00 21.30 -31.32
C GLU A 339 -18.40 21.00 -30.73
N PRO A 340 -19.47 21.73 -31.19
CA PRO A 340 -20.80 21.66 -30.55
C PRO A 340 -21.42 20.26 -30.53
N GLU A 341 -21.27 19.48 -31.58
CA GLU A 341 -21.82 18.10 -31.64
C GLU A 341 -21.10 17.16 -30.67
N LEU A 342 -19.77 17.24 -30.61
CA LEU A 342 -18.97 16.44 -29.69
C LEU A 342 -19.27 16.82 -28.24
N ASN A 343 -19.38 18.11 -27.95
CA ASN A 343 -19.72 18.61 -26.63
C ASN A 343 -21.11 18.13 -26.17
N LYS A 344 -22.09 18.21 -27.05
CA LYS A 344 -23.46 17.73 -26.79
C LYS A 344 -23.47 16.23 -26.52
N ALA A 345 -22.85 15.43 -27.36
CA ALA A 345 -22.80 13.99 -27.25
C ALA A 345 -22.09 13.53 -25.97
N SER A 346 -20.93 14.10 -25.64
CA SER A 346 -20.20 13.81 -24.42
C SER A 346 -20.97 14.24 -23.18
N SER A 347 -21.69 15.38 -23.21
CA SER A 347 -22.52 15.82 -22.09
C SER A 347 -23.71 14.89 -21.85
N GLU A 348 -24.38 14.42 -22.91
CA GLU A 348 -25.48 13.45 -22.79
C GLU A 348 -25.00 12.10 -22.23
N LEU A 349 -23.82 11.63 -22.66
CA LEU A 349 -23.21 10.42 -22.12
C LEU A 349 -22.83 10.59 -20.64
N LEU A 350 -22.23 11.72 -20.26
CA LEU A 350 -21.87 12.01 -18.88
C LEU A 350 -23.11 12.10 -17.98
N GLN A 351 -24.15 12.76 -18.45
CA GLN A 351 -25.41 12.86 -17.70
C GLN A 351 -26.01 11.49 -17.43
N CYS A 352 -26.07 10.63 -18.44
CA CYS A 352 -26.54 9.25 -18.28
C CYS A 352 -25.68 8.46 -17.29
N ALA A 353 -24.35 8.58 -17.39
CA ALA A 353 -23.42 7.92 -16.49
C ALA A 353 -23.60 8.38 -15.04
N LEU A 354 -23.84 9.69 -14.81
CA LEU A 354 -24.09 10.25 -13.48
C LEU A 354 -25.43 9.79 -12.87
N GLU A 355 -26.49 9.76 -13.67
CA GLU A 355 -27.78 9.20 -13.23
C GLU A 355 -27.63 7.74 -12.80
N ALA A 356 -26.90 6.95 -13.58
CA ALA A 356 -26.58 5.58 -13.23
C ALA A 356 -25.66 5.47 -11.99
N LEU A 357 -24.64 6.36 -11.87
CA LEU A 357 -23.80 6.45 -10.69
C LEU A 357 -24.64 6.64 -9.44
N PHE A 358 -25.50 7.65 -9.38
CA PHE A 358 -26.29 7.93 -8.19
C PHE A 358 -27.26 6.80 -7.86
N LYS A 359 -27.83 6.14 -8.87
CA LYS A 359 -28.71 4.97 -8.68
C LYS A 359 -27.96 3.80 -8.04
N TYR A 360 -26.88 3.33 -8.66
CA TYR A 360 -26.17 2.12 -8.24
C TYR A 360 -25.20 2.37 -7.07
N TYR A 361 -24.68 3.59 -6.90
CA TYR A 361 -23.87 3.94 -5.73
C TYR A 361 -24.69 4.02 -4.44
N ASN A 362 -26.00 4.26 -4.56
CA ASN A 362 -26.95 4.25 -3.45
C ASN A 362 -27.59 2.86 -3.21
N ASP A 363 -27.17 1.86 -3.95
CA ASP A 363 -27.69 0.49 -3.81
C ASP A 363 -27.40 -0.07 -2.41
N ASP A 364 -28.27 -0.96 -1.91
CA ASP A 364 -28.06 -1.50 -0.57
C ASP A 364 -26.91 -2.52 -0.53
N ILE A 365 -26.60 -3.15 -1.67
CA ILE A 365 -25.47 -4.09 -1.83
C ILE A 365 -24.15 -3.33 -1.89
N ASP A 366 -23.23 -3.63 -0.98
CA ASP A 366 -21.95 -2.92 -0.88
C ASP A 366 -21.03 -3.18 -2.07
N ASP A 367 -21.00 -4.37 -2.65
CA ASP A 367 -20.15 -4.69 -3.80
C ASP A 367 -20.54 -3.89 -5.04
N THR A 368 -21.85 -3.71 -5.27
CA THR A 368 -22.38 -2.78 -6.31
C THR A 368 -21.85 -1.36 -6.09
N SER A 369 -21.89 -0.88 -4.84
CA SER A 369 -21.40 0.46 -4.50
C SER A 369 -19.87 0.57 -4.61
N ARG A 370 -19.11 -0.44 -4.17
CA ARG A 370 -17.64 -0.49 -4.26
C ARG A 370 -17.15 -0.40 -5.70
N ALA A 371 -17.83 -1.06 -6.64
CA ALA A 371 -17.49 -1.03 -8.06
C ALA A 371 -17.46 0.40 -8.63
N LEU A 372 -18.22 1.34 -8.06
CA LEU A 372 -18.37 2.72 -8.55
C LEU A 372 -17.44 3.76 -7.91
N VAL A 373 -16.65 3.35 -6.93
CA VAL A 373 -15.76 4.25 -6.16
C VAL A 373 -14.83 5.08 -7.04
N ASN A 374 -14.27 4.48 -8.10
CA ASN A 374 -13.32 5.18 -8.98
C ASN A 374 -14.01 6.24 -9.83
N PHE A 375 -15.20 5.96 -10.34
CA PHE A 375 -15.98 6.96 -11.07
C PHE A 375 -16.35 8.14 -10.16
N ALA A 376 -16.89 7.88 -8.97
CA ALA A 376 -17.22 8.93 -8.01
C ALA A 376 -15.99 9.80 -7.66
N ARG A 377 -14.82 9.17 -7.43
CA ARG A 377 -13.55 9.87 -7.18
C ARG A 377 -13.12 10.74 -8.35
N ASN A 378 -13.15 10.21 -9.56
CA ASN A 378 -12.76 10.94 -10.77
C ASN A 378 -13.74 12.09 -11.05
N TYR A 379 -15.03 11.89 -10.78
CA TYR A 379 -16.03 12.95 -10.90
C TYR A 379 -15.75 14.10 -9.92
N LEU A 380 -15.43 13.81 -8.66
CA LEU A 380 -15.05 14.85 -7.71
C LEU A 380 -13.78 15.60 -8.14
N GLN A 381 -12.81 14.93 -8.76
CA GLN A 381 -11.62 15.59 -9.31
C GLN A 381 -11.98 16.49 -10.49
N PHE A 382 -12.90 16.04 -11.35
CA PHE A 382 -13.42 16.83 -12.48
C PHE A 382 -14.14 18.09 -11.98
N VAL A 383 -15.06 17.94 -11.02
CA VAL A 383 -15.79 19.09 -10.39
C VAL A 383 -14.79 20.08 -9.79
N ARG A 384 -13.75 19.59 -9.10
CA ARG A 384 -12.69 20.43 -8.53
C ARG A 384 -11.93 21.22 -9.61
N LYS A 385 -11.65 20.59 -10.77
CA LYS A 385 -10.99 21.25 -11.89
C LYS A 385 -11.91 22.34 -12.50
N VAL A 386 -13.19 22.01 -12.74
CA VAL A 386 -14.19 22.97 -13.26
C VAL A 386 -14.35 24.16 -12.31
N ARG A 387 -14.45 23.92 -11.01
CA ARG A 387 -14.50 24.97 -9.98
C ARG A 387 -13.30 25.93 -10.05
N LYS A 388 -12.11 25.35 -10.24
CA LYS A 388 -10.88 26.17 -10.36
C LYS A 388 -10.86 27.00 -11.64
N MET A 389 -11.38 26.47 -12.74
CA MET A 389 -11.46 27.21 -14.02
C MET A 389 -12.52 28.31 -13.95
N ASN A 390 -13.60 28.13 -13.20
CA ASN A 390 -14.71 29.07 -13.06
C ASN A 390 -14.58 29.97 -11.80
N GLU A 391 -13.38 30.40 -11.45
CA GLU A 391 -13.09 31.33 -10.35
C GLU A 391 -13.70 30.93 -9.00
N GLY A 392 -13.89 29.66 -8.76
CA GLY A 392 -14.41 29.12 -7.50
C GLY A 392 -15.94 28.90 -7.48
N VAL A 393 -16.64 29.08 -8.58
CA VAL A 393 -18.10 28.93 -8.67
C VAL A 393 -18.46 27.65 -9.42
N LEU A 394 -19.39 26.86 -8.85
CA LEU A 394 -19.98 25.68 -9.48
C LEU A 394 -21.38 25.97 -10.04
N SER A 395 -21.80 25.23 -11.05
CA SER A 395 -23.18 25.28 -11.55
C SER A 395 -24.16 24.74 -10.48
N PRO A 396 -25.43 25.19 -10.48
CA PRO A 396 -26.45 24.65 -9.58
C PRO A 396 -26.62 23.14 -9.69
N GLU A 397 -26.47 22.60 -10.89
CA GLU A 397 -26.54 21.16 -11.15
C GLU A 397 -25.39 20.40 -10.48
N MET A 398 -24.15 20.88 -10.59
CA MET A 398 -23.00 20.28 -9.91
C MET A 398 -23.12 20.38 -8.40
N LEU A 399 -23.67 21.47 -7.86
CA LEU A 399 -23.95 21.58 -6.43
C LEU A 399 -24.97 20.54 -5.96
N GLU A 400 -25.99 20.27 -6.76
CA GLU A 400 -26.99 19.24 -6.46
C GLU A 400 -26.36 17.83 -6.51
N HIS A 401 -25.50 17.56 -7.48
CA HIS A 401 -24.74 16.31 -7.52
C HIS A 401 -23.88 16.10 -6.26
N LEU A 402 -23.23 17.16 -5.75
CA LEU A 402 -22.47 17.08 -4.50
C LEU A 402 -23.36 16.78 -3.30
N LYS A 403 -24.58 17.36 -3.22
CA LYS A 403 -25.55 17.07 -2.15
C LYS A 403 -26.01 15.62 -2.20
N ILE A 404 -26.32 15.10 -3.38
CA ILE A 404 -26.69 13.69 -3.57
C ILE A 404 -25.54 12.78 -3.13
N LEU A 405 -24.31 13.08 -3.52
CA LEU A 405 -23.14 12.31 -3.08
C LEU A 405 -22.95 12.33 -1.58
N ILE A 406 -23.14 13.47 -0.90
CA ILE A 406 -23.08 13.56 0.58
C ILE A 406 -24.09 12.61 1.21
N GLN A 407 -25.32 12.57 0.70
CA GLN A 407 -26.39 11.70 1.23
C GLN A 407 -26.06 10.23 1.02
N ILE A 408 -25.56 9.86 -0.17
CA ILE A 408 -25.14 8.49 -0.47
C ILE A 408 -23.98 8.08 0.44
N ILE A 409 -22.95 8.92 0.56
CA ILE A 409 -21.79 8.65 1.41
C ILE A 409 -22.20 8.47 2.87
N HIS A 410 -23.09 9.33 3.38
CA HIS A 410 -23.62 9.22 4.74
C HIS A 410 -24.33 7.87 4.92
N LYS A 411 -25.28 7.50 4.03
CA LYS A 411 -26.00 6.22 4.08
C LYS A 411 -25.02 5.04 4.06
N LYS A 412 -24.06 5.04 3.14
CA LYS A 412 -23.12 3.92 2.93
C LYS A 412 -22.01 3.83 4.00
N MET A 413 -21.78 4.87 4.78
CA MET A 413 -20.86 4.81 5.94
C MET A 413 -21.51 4.22 7.21
N ARG A 414 -22.83 4.02 7.24
CA ARG A 414 -23.51 3.41 8.39
C ARG A 414 -23.09 1.95 8.51
N TYR A 415 -22.76 1.52 9.73
CA TYR A 415 -22.51 0.13 10.02
C TYR A 415 -23.79 -0.71 9.88
N ASP A 416 -23.65 -1.93 9.43
CA ASP A 416 -24.72 -2.91 9.50
C ASP A 416 -24.98 -3.34 10.96
N GLU A 417 -26.21 -3.76 11.26
CA GLU A 417 -26.60 -4.18 12.62
C GLU A 417 -25.87 -5.46 13.07
N SER A 418 -25.42 -6.26 12.12
CA SER A 418 -24.66 -7.49 12.36
C SER A 418 -23.15 -7.26 12.49
N PHE A 419 -22.66 -6.03 12.29
CA PHE A 419 -21.22 -5.73 12.25
C PHE A 419 -20.53 -6.10 13.58
N ASN A 420 -19.51 -6.95 13.50
CA ASN A 420 -18.75 -7.39 14.67
C ASN A 420 -17.57 -6.44 14.93
N PHE A 421 -17.69 -5.65 16.02
CA PHE A 421 -16.65 -4.69 16.43
C PHE A 421 -15.47 -5.32 17.20
N ASP A 422 -15.57 -6.58 17.60
CA ASP A 422 -14.59 -7.24 18.46
C ASP A 422 -13.67 -8.21 17.70
N ASP A 423 -14.15 -8.75 16.60
CA ASP A 423 -13.40 -9.71 15.78
C ASP A 423 -13.65 -9.37 14.30
N LEU A 424 -12.71 -8.63 13.72
CA LEU A 424 -12.81 -8.21 12.33
C LEU A 424 -12.48 -9.40 11.41
N ALA A 425 -13.51 -10.04 10.89
CA ALA A 425 -13.39 -10.96 9.76
C ALA A 425 -13.06 -10.19 8.47
N LEU A 426 -12.86 -10.91 7.37
CA LEU A 426 -12.48 -10.29 6.08
C LEU A 426 -13.52 -9.26 5.60
N GLU A 427 -14.80 -9.56 5.75
CA GLU A 427 -15.91 -8.69 5.32
C GLU A 427 -15.95 -7.38 6.10
N GLU A 428 -15.73 -7.43 7.44
CA GLU A 428 -15.66 -6.23 8.28
C GLU A 428 -14.45 -5.38 7.97
N ASP A 429 -13.30 -6.00 7.64
CA ASP A 429 -12.09 -5.28 7.26
C ASP A 429 -12.26 -4.59 5.90
N GLU A 430 -12.85 -5.27 4.92
CA GLU A 430 -13.22 -4.70 3.62
C GLU A 430 -14.20 -3.55 3.75
N PHE A 431 -15.23 -3.67 4.60
CA PHE A 431 -16.16 -2.56 4.86
C PHE A 431 -15.45 -1.38 5.51
N THR A 432 -14.53 -1.64 6.43
CA THR A 432 -13.73 -0.60 7.08
C THR A 432 -12.91 0.19 6.07
N ASP A 433 -12.29 -0.47 5.08
CA ASP A 433 -11.53 0.17 4.01
C ASP A 433 -12.42 0.93 3.02
N PHE A 434 -13.58 0.38 2.71
CA PHE A 434 -14.60 1.09 1.92
C PHE A 434 -15.06 2.35 2.63
N ARG A 435 -15.35 2.27 3.93
CA ARG A 435 -15.73 3.41 4.78
C ARG A 435 -14.66 4.50 4.83
N LYS A 436 -13.37 4.14 4.84
CA LYS A 436 -12.26 5.11 4.73
C LYS A 436 -12.30 5.84 3.39
N THR A 437 -12.53 5.10 2.31
CA THR A 437 -12.62 5.66 0.96
C THR A 437 -13.80 6.64 0.82
N LEU A 438 -14.97 6.30 1.35
CA LEU A 438 -16.12 7.20 1.43
C LEU A 438 -15.80 8.47 2.24
N GLY A 439 -15.09 8.30 3.35
CA GLY A 439 -14.60 9.42 4.17
C GLY A 439 -13.67 10.36 3.41
N ASP A 440 -12.82 9.83 2.52
CA ASP A 440 -11.94 10.64 1.66
C ASP A 440 -12.74 11.45 0.63
N GLN A 441 -13.80 10.89 0.06
CA GLN A 441 -14.71 11.61 -0.83
C GLN A 441 -15.46 12.73 -0.07
N PHE A 442 -15.96 12.45 1.13
CA PHE A 442 -16.60 13.43 1.98
C PHE A 442 -15.67 14.62 2.29
N LYS A 443 -14.41 14.35 2.65
CA LYS A 443 -13.39 15.38 2.89
C LYS A 443 -13.09 16.21 1.64
N GLN A 444 -13.10 15.61 0.45
CA GLN A 444 -12.92 16.34 -0.81
C GLN A 444 -14.09 17.29 -1.07
N ILE A 445 -15.33 16.85 -0.84
CA ILE A 445 -16.50 17.71 -0.97
C ILE A 445 -16.44 18.87 0.05
N THR A 446 -16.08 18.59 1.30
CA THR A 446 -15.91 19.61 2.35
C THR A 446 -14.91 20.70 1.94
N LYS A 447 -13.78 20.31 1.30
CA LYS A 447 -12.77 21.28 0.81
C LYS A 447 -13.25 22.11 -0.38
N MET A 448 -14.14 21.57 -1.19
CA MET A 448 -14.67 22.27 -2.37
C MET A 448 -15.81 23.22 -2.00
N GLU A 449 -16.81 22.71 -1.29
CA GLU A 449 -18.05 23.43 -0.98
C GLU A 449 -18.40 23.22 0.50
N PRO A 450 -17.72 23.94 1.41
CA PRO A 450 -17.92 23.77 2.85
C PRO A 450 -19.36 24.11 3.30
N ASP A 451 -20.02 25.08 2.68
CA ASP A 451 -21.33 25.57 3.10
C ASP A 451 -22.42 24.49 3.03
N ILE A 452 -22.43 23.67 1.97
CA ILE A 452 -23.40 22.57 1.85
C ILE A 452 -23.15 21.49 2.91
N VAL A 453 -21.89 21.28 3.30
CA VAL A 453 -21.52 20.32 4.33
C VAL A 453 -21.85 20.85 5.71
N PHE A 454 -21.65 22.16 5.98
CA PHE A 454 -22.09 22.82 7.22
C PHE A 454 -23.58 22.68 7.41
N GLU A 455 -24.37 22.96 6.36
CA GLU A 455 -25.82 22.83 6.41
C GLU A 455 -26.22 21.38 6.72
N TYR A 456 -25.66 20.42 5.97
CA TYR A 456 -26.00 19.01 6.11
C TYR A 456 -25.64 18.44 7.50
N VAL A 457 -24.40 18.63 7.94
CA VAL A 457 -23.93 18.12 9.25
C VAL A 457 -24.61 18.86 10.40
N GLY A 458 -24.86 20.17 10.25
CA GLY A 458 -25.60 20.97 11.22
C GLY A 458 -27.01 20.43 11.44
N GLN A 459 -27.73 20.08 10.36
CA GLN A 459 -29.04 19.44 10.44
C GLN A 459 -28.97 18.07 11.15
N LEU A 460 -28.02 17.21 10.77
CA LEU A 460 -27.85 15.90 11.40
C LEU A 460 -27.63 16.01 12.90
N ILE A 461 -26.71 16.86 13.34
CA ILE A 461 -26.39 17.00 14.78
C ILE A 461 -27.53 17.69 15.53
N SER A 462 -28.24 18.66 14.93
CA SER A 462 -29.38 19.30 15.58
C SER A 462 -30.53 18.33 15.86
N HIS A 463 -30.69 17.30 15.04
CA HIS A 463 -31.73 16.29 15.20
C HIS A 463 -31.21 15.00 15.86
N ILE A 464 -29.96 14.95 16.32
CA ILE A 464 -29.36 13.72 16.87
C ILE A 464 -30.13 13.22 18.11
N GLY A 465 -30.70 14.13 18.91
CA GLY A 465 -31.53 13.80 20.06
C GLY A 465 -32.89 13.16 19.72
N GLU A 466 -33.34 13.28 18.46
CA GLU A 466 -34.58 12.69 17.95
C GLU A 466 -34.33 11.31 17.31
N MET A 467 -33.07 11.00 16.93
CA MET A 467 -32.69 9.68 16.43
C MET A 467 -32.87 8.62 17.50
N ASN A 468 -33.34 7.45 17.12
CA ASN A 468 -33.56 6.33 18.02
C ASN A 468 -32.51 5.21 17.81
N ASP A 469 -31.79 5.24 16.70
CA ASP A 469 -30.77 4.26 16.37
C ASP A 469 -29.36 4.80 16.68
N PRO A 470 -28.60 4.15 17.57
CA PRO A 470 -27.25 4.56 17.89
C PRO A 470 -26.26 4.45 16.72
N LEU A 471 -26.51 3.62 15.69
CA LEU A 471 -25.67 3.54 14.49
C LEU A 471 -25.88 4.77 13.59
N ASP A 472 -27.09 5.30 13.51
CA ASP A 472 -27.36 6.57 12.81
C ASP A 472 -26.70 7.74 13.52
N MET A 473 -26.70 7.74 14.87
CA MET A 473 -25.98 8.75 15.66
C MET A 473 -24.47 8.66 15.45
N GLU A 474 -23.93 7.44 15.36
CA GLU A 474 -22.50 7.20 15.14
C GLU A 474 -22.07 7.79 13.80
N VAL A 475 -22.76 7.51 12.70
CA VAL A 475 -22.39 8.01 11.38
C VAL A 475 -22.56 9.53 11.28
N ALA A 476 -23.53 10.14 12.00
CA ALA A 476 -23.64 11.59 12.09
C ALA A 476 -22.39 12.20 12.78
N LEU A 477 -21.92 11.60 13.86
CA LEU A 477 -20.67 11.98 14.53
C LEU A 477 -19.46 11.76 13.63
N ARG A 478 -19.45 10.70 12.83
CA ARG A 478 -18.39 10.42 11.85
C ARG A 478 -18.33 11.54 10.79
N CYS A 479 -19.46 11.99 10.28
CA CYS A 479 -19.52 13.12 9.35
C CYS A 479 -18.96 14.41 10.01
N LEU A 480 -19.31 14.68 11.28
CA LEU A 480 -18.75 15.80 12.04
C LEU A 480 -17.23 15.69 12.18
N TRP A 481 -16.73 14.50 12.47
CA TRP A 481 -15.29 14.23 12.60
C TRP A 481 -14.55 14.44 11.27
N LEU A 482 -15.07 13.89 10.16
CA LEU A 482 -14.48 13.99 8.81
C LEU A 482 -14.45 15.44 8.31
N MET A 483 -15.50 16.21 8.61
CA MET A 483 -15.61 17.61 8.24
C MET A 483 -14.40 18.41 8.73
N GLY A 484 -13.93 18.16 9.95
CA GLY A 484 -12.77 18.87 10.53
C GLY A 484 -11.46 18.64 9.77
N GLU A 485 -11.31 17.53 9.03
CA GLU A 485 -10.15 17.29 8.17
C GLU A 485 -10.17 18.14 6.88
N GLY A 486 -11.30 18.66 6.51
CA GLY A 486 -11.45 19.55 5.36
C GLY A 486 -10.83 20.94 5.55
N PHE A 487 -10.54 21.34 6.79
CA PHE A 487 -10.08 22.70 7.11
C PHE A 487 -8.68 22.70 7.72
N VAL A 488 -7.84 23.66 7.26
CA VAL A 488 -6.48 23.86 7.81
C VAL A 488 -6.57 24.40 9.25
N ASP A 489 -7.53 25.27 9.54
CA ASP A 489 -7.70 25.94 10.82
C ASP A 489 -8.99 25.52 11.55
N ALA A 490 -9.37 24.24 11.48
CA ALA A 490 -10.54 23.70 12.17
C ALA A 490 -10.53 23.97 13.69
N ALA A 491 -9.34 24.17 14.27
CA ALA A 491 -9.15 24.48 15.69
C ALA A 491 -9.13 25.97 16.01
N ASN A 492 -9.43 26.88 15.05
CA ASN A 492 -9.53 28.32 15.36
C ASN A 492 -10.91 28.63 15.98
N PRO A 493 -11.00 29.08 17.25
CA PRO A 493 -12.29 29.22 17.93
C PRO A 493 -13.07 30.48 17.53
N THR A 494 -12.40 31.47 16.96
CA THR A 494 -12.99 32.81 16.68
C THR A 494 -13.23 33.08 15.20
N ALA A 495 -12.69 32.23 14.33
CA ALA A 495 -12.80 32.38 12.88
C ALA A 495 -12.97 31.04 12.18
N GLY A 496 -13.45 31.06 10.95
CA GLY A 496 -13.67 29.83 10.17
C GLY A 496 -14.73 28.92 10.83
N PRO A 497 -14.53 27.60 10.82
CA PRO A 497 -15.50 26.61 11.28
C PRO A 497 -15.58 26.45 12.81
N GLY A 498 -14.67 27.05 13.58
CA GLY A 498 -14.59 26.89 15.03
C GLY A 498 -15.89 27.18 15.79
N PRO A 499 -16.56 28.33 15.56
CA PRO A 499 -17.85 28.64 16.21
C PRO A 499 -18.94 27.59 15.91
N PHE A 500 -18.97 27.04 14.70
CA PHE A 500 -19.89 25.97 14.32
C PHE A 500 -19.64 24.71 15.17
N PHE A 501 -18.40 24.26 15.27
CA PHE A 501 -18.07 23.09 16.07
C PHE A 501 -18.40 23.26 17.54
N ILE A 502 -18.13 24.44 18.13
CA ILE A 502 -18.51 24.74 19.52
C ILE A 502 -20.03 24.62 19.70
N ALA A 503 -20.84 25.17 18.79
CA ALA A 503 -22.28 25.04 18.81
C ALA A 503 -22.74 23.58 18.73
N MET A 504 -22.12 22.78 17.84
CA MET A 504 -22.44 21.34 17.73
C MET A 504 -22.13 20.59 19.03
N PHE A 505 -21.01 20.87 19.71
CA PHE A 505 -20.69 20.22 20.98
C PHE A 505 -21.65 20.60 22.11
N ARG A 506 -22.19 21.82 22.13
CA ARG A 506 -23.26 22.20 23.09
C ARG A 506 -24.49 21.31 22.89
N LEU A 507 -24.94 21.14 21.63
CA LEU A 507 -26.07 20.28 21.32
C LEU A 507 -25.80 18.81 21.67
N LEU A 508 -24.58 18.31 21.40
CA LEU A 508 -24.20 16.95 21.71
C LEU A 508 -24.23 16.65 23.21
N ILE A 509 -23.73 17.57 24.06
CA ILE A 509 -23.71 17.38 25.51
C ILE A 509 -25.15 17.33 26.07
N GLU A 510 -26.08 18.06 25.47
CA GLU A 510 -27.51 18.06 25.85
C GLU A 510 -28.29 16.89 25.25
N SER A 511 -27.71 16.13 24.37
CA SER A 511 -28.36 15.05 23.62
C SER A 511 -28.50 13.74 24.41
N LYS A 512 -29.23 12.78 23.83
CA LYS A 512 -29.48 11.46 24.42
C LYS A 512 -28.37 10.43 24.10
N ILE A 513 -27.31 10.80 23.40
CA ILE A 513 -26.29 9.85 22.96
C ILE A 513 -25.65 9.07 24.11
N PHE A 514 -25.60 9.66 25.30
CA PHE A 514 -25.02 9.03 26.50
C PHE A 514 -25.93 8.01 27.18
N ASN A 515 -27.15 7.83 26.68
CA ASN A 515 -28.08 6.81 27.18
C ASN A 515 -27.83 5.41 26.57
N TYR A 516 -26.98 5.34 25.53
CA TYR A 516 -26.66 4.10 24.86
C TYR A 516 -25.29 3.61 25.34
N GLU A 517 -25.23 2.34 25.75
CA GLU A 517 -23.96 1.66 26.07
C GLU A 517 -23.44 0.87 24.89
N GLU A 518 -24.34 0.34 24.06
CA GLU A 518 -24.02 -0.37 22.82
C GLU A 518 -24.75 0.30 21.62
N PRO A 519 -24.16 0.31 20.41
CA PRO A 519 -22.82 -0.20 20.14
C PRO A 519 -21.73 0.75 20.68
N ARG A 520 -20.62 0.18 21.14
CA ARG A 520 -19.46 0.94 21.65
C ARG A 520 -18.89 1.93 20.62
N ALA A 521 -19.15 1.71 19.35
CA ALA A 521 -18.77 2.59 18.25
C ALA A 521 -19.29 4.03 18.41
N LEU A 522 -20.53 4.21 18.88
CA LEU A 522 -21.12 5.54 19.09
C LEU A 522 -20.26 6.39 20.03
N MET A 523 -19.99 5.86 21.22
CA MET A 523 -19.18 6.59 22.21
C MET A 523 -17.71 6.69 21.78
N SER A 524 -17.20 5.73 20.99
CA SER A 524 -15.87 5.83 20.41
C SER A 524 -15.77 7.02 19.46
N GLN A 525 -16.71 7.16 18.54
CA GLN A 525 -16.75 8.27 17.61
C GLN A 525 -16.95 9.63 18.32
N PHE A 526 -17.75 9.66 19.39
CA PHE A 526 -17.90 10.85 20.20
C PHE A 526 -16.58 11.31 20.83
N PHE A 527 -15.85 10.41 21.50
CA PHE A 527 -14.57 10.76 22.12
C PHE A 527 -13.47 11.09 21.09
N GLU A 528 -13.49 10.49 19.91
CA GLU A 528 -12.65 10.92 18.80
C GLU A 528 -12.93 12.36 18.38
N CYS A 529 -14.20 12.74 18.26
CA CYS A 529 -14.60 14.12 17.99
C CYS A 529 -14.12 15.07 19.10
N VAL A 530 -14.37 14.73 20.38
CA VAL A 530 -13.93 15.53 21.53
C VAL A 530 -12.42 15.73 21.54
N SER A 531 -11.64 14.65 21.33
CA SER A 531 -10.18 14.73 21.29
C SER A 531 -9.68 15.60 20.13
N ARG A 532 -10.25 15.42 18.93
CA ARG A 532 -9.90 16.16 17.72
C ARG A 532 -10.12 17.67 17.89
N TYR A 533 -11.27 18.05 18.42
CA TYR A 533 -11.69 19.45 18.56
C TYR A 533 -11.32 20.07 19.91
N SER A 534 -10.59 19.36 20.75
CA SER A 534 -10.28 19.75 22.14
C SER A 534 -9.67 21.16 22.27
N LYS A 535 -8.86 21.62 21.30
CA LYS A 535 -8.28 22.98 21.32
C LYS A 535 -9.34 24.09 21.31
N LEU A 536 -10.52 23.85 20.75
CA LEU A 536 -11.61 24.80 20.72
C LEU A 536 -12.16 25.11 22.13
N PHE A 537 -12.09 24.13 23.04
CA PHE A 537 -12.62 24.25 24.39
C PHE A 537 -11.80 25.20 25.28
N THR A 538 -10.61 25.63 24.83
CA THR A 538 -9.90 26.75 25.49
C THR A 538 -10.72 28.04 25.51
N HIS A 539 -11.67 28.20 24.56
CA HIS A 539 -12.54 29.37 24.41
C HIS A 539 -14.02 29.07 24.75
N ALA A 540 -14.33 27.81 25.05
CA ALA A 540 -15.64 27.34 25.50
C ALA A 540 -15.48 26.55 26.81
N GLN A 541 -14.95 27.22 27.85
CA GLN A 541 -14.55 26.57 29.10
C GLN A 541 -15.75 25.94 29.84
N GLU A 542 -16.97 26.42 29.60
CA GLU A 542 -18.20 25.82 30.12
C GLU A 542 -18.40 24.35 29.69
N LEU A 543 -17.80 23.93 28.55
CA LEU A 543 -17.88 22.56 28.07
C LEU A 543 -16.88 21.63 28.76
N ILE A 544 -15.82 22.15 29.38
CA ILE A 544 -14.73 21.35 29.95
C ILE A 544 -15.24 20.47 31.08
N THR A 545 -16.00 21.00 32.03
CA THR A 545 -16.49 20.21 33.16
C THR A 545 -17.37 19.05 32.76
N PRO A 546 -18.45 19.22 31.95
CA PRO A 546 -19.25 18.07 31.54
C PRO A 546 -18.49 17.07 30.66
N LEU A 547 -17.53 17.51 29.82
CA LEU A 547 -16.68 16.62 29.08
C LEU A 547 -15.73 15.85 29.98
N LEU A 548 -15.16 16.49 30.99
CA LEU A 548 -14.27 15.85 31.96
C LEU A 548 -15.01 14.79 32.78
N ASP A 549 -16.25 15.06 33.19
CA ASP A 549 -17.10 14.06 33.87
C ASP A 549 -17.36 12.84 33.02
N LEU A 550 -17.60 13.02 31.70
CA LEU A 550 -17.74 11.91 30.73
C LEU A 550 -16.45 11.15 30.58
N TRP A 551 -15.29 11.83 30.47
CA TRP A 551 -13.97 11.20 30.36
C TRP A 551 -13.64 10.37 31.59
N MET A 552 -13.91 10.85 32.79
CA MET A 552 -13.59 10.13 34.04
C MET A 552 -14.68 9.13 34.44
N GLY A 553 -15.76 9.02 33.69
CA GLY A 553 -16.86 8.09 33.93
C GLY A 553 -16.73 6.74 33.20
N LYS A 554 -17.80 5.94 33.33
CA LYS A 554 -17.89 4.58 32.72
C LYS A 554 -17.83 4.57 31.19
N HIS A 555 -18.10 5.65 30.51
CA HIS A 555 -18.00 5.77 29.05
C HIS A 555 -16.58 6.13 28.59
N GLY A 556 -15.77 6.70 29.45
CA GLY A 556 -14.41 7.17 29.20
C GLY A 556 -13.32 6.19 29.67
N VAL A 557 -12.36 6.73 30.44
CA VAL A 557 -11.16 5.99 30.92
C VAL A 557 -11.44 4.93 31.98
N LEU A 558 -12.67 4.84 32.49
CA LEU A 558 -13.12 3.78 33.41
C LEU A 558 -14.07 2.78 32.72
N HIS A 559 -14.02 2.68 31.38
CA HIS A 559 -14.84 1.73 30.65
C HIS A 559 -14.57 0.29 31.04
N PRO A 560 -15.60 -0.58 31.24
CA PRO A 560 -15.40 -1.96 31.70
C PRO A 560 -14.63 -2.85 30.70
N HIS A 561 -14.83 -2.61 29.39
CA HIS A 561 -14.13 -3.37 28.33
C HIS A 561 -12.70 -2.85 28.14
N ALA A 562 -11.70 -3.70 28.42
CA ALA A 562 -10.30 -3.30 28.46
C ALA A 562 -9.75 -2.70 27.15
N PRO A 563 -9.97 -3.27 25.95
CA PRO A 563 -9.49 -2.64 24.71
C PRO A 563 -10.08 -1.25 24.44
N THR A 564 -11.36 -1.07 24.74
CA THR A 564 -12.04 0.24 24.65
C THR A 564 -11.44 1.22 25.64
N ARG A 565 -11.19 0.81 26.88
CA ARG A 565 -10.58 1.63 27.92
C ARG A 565 -9.16 2.09 27.53
N ALA A 566 -8.35 1.20 26.97
CA ALA A 566 -7.01 1.54 26.46
C ALA A 566 -7.07 2.63 25.39
N SER A 567 -7.97 2.50 24.42
CA SER A 567 -8.21 3.52 23.40
C SER A 567 -8.67 4.85 24.02
N ARG A 568 -9.54 4.81 25.03
CA ARG A 568 -9.98 6.03 25.75
C ARG A 568 -8.84 6.71 26.48
N CYS A 569 -7.93 5.97 27.11
CA CYS A 569 -6.75 6.55 27.77
C CYS A 569 -5.88 7.32 26.76
N THR A 570 -5.65 6.78 25.58
CA THR A 570 -4.89 7.46 24.51
C THR A 570 -5.57 8.76 24.08
N LEU A 571 -6.86 8.73 23.80
CA LEU A 571 -7.63 9.92 23.40
C LEU A 571 -7.70 10.95 24.52
N PHE A 572 -7.83 10.52 25.78
CA PHE A 572 -7.81 11.38 26.95
C PHE A 572 -6.45 12.08 27.13
N THR A 573 -5.36 11.37 26.96
CA THR A 573 -4.01 11.96 26.96
C THR A 573 -3.90 13.06 25.92
N GLN A 574 -4.46 12.85 24.71
CA GLN A 574 -4.46 13.87 23.66
C GLN A 574 -5.35 15.08 24.03
N PHE A 575 -6.51 14.84 24.61
CA PHE A 575 -7.41 15.88 25.13
C PHE A 575 -6.69 16.75 26.18
N VAL A 576 -6.04 16.12 27.14
CA VAL A 576 -5.25 16.80 28.19
C VAL A 576 -4.08 17.59 27.60
N LYS A 577 -3.34 17.02 26.64
CA LYS A 577 -2.22 17.73 25.95
C LYS A 577 -2.68 19.04 25.31
N ASN A 578 -3.89 19.08 24.78
CA ASN A 578 -4.44 20.27 24.13
C ASN A 578 -5.01 21.29 25.12
N LEU A 579 -5.43 20.86 26.33
CA LEU A 579 -6.13 21.67 27.33
C LEU A 579 -5.34 21.84 28.63
N LYS A 580 -4.00 21.76 28.60
CA LYS A 580 -3.14 21.81 29.79
C LYS A 580 -3.46 22.97 30.73
N ALA A 581 -3.66 24.19 30.21
CA ALA A 581 -3.89 25.40 31.00
C ALA A 581 -5.28 25.39 31.66
N PRO A 582 -6.40 25.19 30.94
CA PRO A 582 -7.71 25.11 31.59
C PRO A 582 -7.87 23.98 32.61
N LEU A 583 -7.16 22.87 32.38
CA LEU A 583 -7.26 21.70 33.27
C LEU A 583 -6.43 21.80 34.57
N GLN A 584 -5.61 22.85 34.74
CA GLN A 584 -4.86 23.05 35.98
C GLN A 584 -5.75 23.11 37.22
N GLY A 585 -6.95 23.70 37.09
CA GLY A 585 -7.93 23.76 38.19
C GLY A 585 -8.50 22.40 38.62
N PHE A 586 -8.40 21.40 37.73
CA PHE A 586 -8.91 20.03 37.95
C PHE A 586 -7.80 19.01 38.23
N LEU A 587 -6.53 19.43 38.32
CA LEU A 587 -5.38 18.54 38.47
C LEU A 587 -5.54 17.59 39.66
N LEU A 588 -5.90 18.09 40.81
CA LEU A 588 -6.08 17.29 42.02
C LEU A 588 -7.16 16.21 41.84
N ASP A 589 -8.31 16.63 41.29
CA ASP A 589 -9.45 15.73 41.06
C ASP A 589 -9.09 14.63 40.07
N ILE A 590 -8.39 14.98 38.96
CA ILE A 590 -7.93 14.02 37.95
C ILE A 590 -6.97 13.00 38.57
N VAL A 591 -5.96 13.45 39.32
CA VAL A 591 -4.99 12.56 39.96
C VAL A 591 -5.66 11.67 41.01
N GLN A 592 -6.47 12.21 41.91
CA GLN A 592 -7.14 11.42 42.94
C GLN A 592 -8.10 10.39 42.37
N HIS A 593 -8.79 10.70 41.29
CA HIS A 593 -9.75 9.80 40.66
C HIS A 593 -9.08 8.67 39.86
N LEU A 594 -7.96 8.95 39.20
CA LEU A 594 -7.31 8.02 38.28
C LEU A 594 -6.04 7.34 38.82
N GLN A 595 -5.49 7.80 39.98
CA GLN A 595 -4.22 7.24 40.51
C GLN A 595 -4.27 5.74 40.78
N GLU A 596 -5.42 5.20 41.19
CA GLU A 596 -5.58 3.77 41.46
C GLU A 596 -5.46 2.93 40.19
N HIS A 597 -6.03 3.41 39.08
CA HIS A 597 -5.94 2.77 37.77
C HIS A 597 -4.57 2.92 37.14
N ALA A 598 -3.87 4.02 37.44
CA ALA A 598 -2.51 4.25 36.95
C ALA A 598 -1.46 3.48 37.75
N THR A 599 -1.75 2.98 38.95
CA THR A 599 -0.79 2.30 39.79
C THR A 599 -0.31 0.98 39.16
N PHE A 600 1.00 0.88 38.97
CA PHE A 600 1.63 -0.35 38.47
C PHE A 600 1.58 -1.42 39.56
N ARG A 601 0.89 -2.53 39.28
CA ARG A 601 0.75 -3.67 40.20
C ARG A 601 1.28 -4.96 39.56
N PRO A 602 2.15 -5.72 40.23
CA PRO A 602 2.67 -6.99 39.68
C PRO A 602 1.58 -8.00 39.33
N ASP A 603 0.47 -8.01 40.09
CA ASP A 603 -0.60 -8.99 39.97
C ASP A 603 -1.54 -8.77 38.77
N SER A 604 -1.55 -7.56 38.19
CA SER A 604 -2.37 -7.19 37.03
C SER A 604 -1.53 -6.94 35.76
N PHE A 605 -0.47 -7.70 35.61
CA PHE A 605 0.53 -7.49 34.59
C PHE A 605 0.11 -8.11 33.25
N ASP A 606 -0.57 -7.35 32.42
CA ASP A 606 -0.89 -7.68 31.04
C ASP A 606 -0.61 -6.47 30.11
N HIS A 607 -0.55 -6.72 28.82
CA HIS A 607 -0.18 -5.71 27.83
C HIS A 607 -1.19 -4.55 27.76
N VAL A 608 -2.49 -4.83 27.86
CA VAL A 608 -3.55 -3.82 27.76
C VAL A 608 -3.52 -2.90 28.98
N THR A 609 -3.48 -3.47 30.18
CA THR A 609 -3.39 -2.71 31.44
C THR A 609 -2.12 -1.85 31.49
N TYR A 610 -1.00 -2.38 30.99
CA TYR A 610 0.24 -1.61 30.89
C TYR A 610 0.10 -0.41 29.95
N HIS A 611 -0.54 -0.57 28.80
CA HIS A 611 -0.77 0.52 27.85
C HIS A 611 -1.60 1.64 28.51
N GLU A 612 -2.68 1.28 29.20
CA GLU A 612 -3.52 2.23 29.92
C GLU A 612 -2.71 3.03 30.96
N GLN A 613 -1.90 2.34 31.77
CA GLN A 613 -1.07 2.94 32.79
C GLN A 613 -0.05 3.93 32.22
N ILE A 614 0.62 3.55 31.13
CA ILE A 614 1.57 4.42 30.45
C ILE A 614 0.89 5.71 29.95
N GLU A 615 -0.29 5.62 29.33
CA GLU A 615 -1.04 6.79 28.87
C GLU A 615 -1.46 7.70 30.05
N LEU A 616 -1.92 7.12 31.15
CA LEU A 616 -2.27 7.89 32.35
C LEU A 616 -1.04 8.55 32.99
N PHE A 617 0.13 7.86 33.01
CA PHE A 617 1.39 8.46 33.47
C PHE A 617 1.83 9.62 32.59
N GLU A 618 1.63 9.54 31.28
CA GLU A 618 1.87 10.67 30.37
C GLU A 618 0.93 11.85 30.69
N THR A 619 -0.34 11.55 30.91
CA THR A 619 -1.37 12.53 31.30
C THR A 619 -0.97 13.27 32.56
N PHE A 620 -0.60 12.54 33.62
CA PHE A 620 -0.16 13.14 34.87
C PHE A 620 1.11 13.98 34.70
N GLY A 621 2.12 13.43 34.02
CA GLY A 621 3.35 14.15 33.76
C GLY A 621 3.12 15.47 33.05
N VAL A 622 2.28 15.46 32.00
CA VAL A 622 1.94 16.64 31.21
C VAL A 622 1.20 17.70 32.00
N LEU A 623 0.27 17.32 32.91
CA LEU A 623 -0.47 18.23 33.72
C LEU A 623 0.38 18.83 34.86
N ILE A 624 1.12 17.98 35.58
CA ILE A 624 1.96 18.37 36.71
C ILE A 624 3.11 19.25 36.24
N GLY A 625 3.77 18.88 35.12
CA GLY A 625 4.91 19.64 34.58
C GLY A 625 4.51 20.91 33.81
N TYR A 626 3.23 21.25 33.70
CA TYR A 626 2.77 22.47 33.01
C TYR A 626 3.28 23.74 33.70
N ASP A 627 3.08 23.86 35.01
CA ASP A 627 3.61 24.97 35.79
C ASP A 627 5.05 24.70 36.24
N ARG A 628 6.01 25.17 35.42
CA ARG A 628 7.42 24.92 35.62
C ARG A 628 8.04 25.45 36.90
N ASN A 629 7.38 26.41 37.57
CA ASN A 629 7.90 27.13 38.72
C ASN A 629 7.45 26.54 40.05
N ASP A 630 6.47 25.64 40.07
CA ASP A 630 5.93 25.04 41.28
C ASP A 630 6.70 23.80 41.72
N ASN A 631 7.96 23.98 42.12
CA ASN A 631 8.83 22.90 42.56
C ASN A 631 8.28 22.08 43.74
N THR A 632 7.46 22.72 44.63
CA THR A 632 6.86 22.03 45.79
C THR A 632 5.84 21.00 45.31
N LYS A 633 4.95 21.43 44.41
CA LYS A 633 3.93 20.57 43.81
C LYS A 633 4.56 19.44 42.98
N HIS A 634 5.59 19.75 42.19
CA HIS A 634 6.33 18.75 41.47
C HIS A 634 6.87 17.64 42.37
N LYS A 635 7.49 18.01 43.46
CA LYS A 635 8.03 17.07 44.45
C LYS A 635 6.93 16.21 45.05
N GLU A 636 5.83 16.80 45.52
CA GLU A 636 4.70 16.07 46.15
C GLU A 636 4.13 15.01 45.21
N TYR A 637 3.88 15.35 43.93
CA TYR A 637 3.33 14.39 42.98
C TYR A 637 4.37 13.37 42.45
N ILE A 638 5.64 13.73 42.37
CA ILE A 638 6.73 12.80 42.05
C ILE A 638 6.86 11.77 43.16
N ASP A 639 6.85 12.22 44.42
CA ASP A 639 6.92 11.35 45.60
C ASP A 639 5.69 10.41 45.68
N LEU A 640 4.52 10.89 45.29
CA LEU A 640 3.29 10.10 45.30
C LEU A 640 3.23 9.06 44.15
N LEU A 641 3.58 9.45 42.91
CA LEU A 641 3.28 8.66 41.72
C LEU A 641 4.53 7.91 41.18
N VAL A 642 5.71 8.53 41.25
CA VAL A 642 6.91 8.05 40.56
C VAL A 642 7.90 7.37 41.51
N LEU A 643 8.08 7.91 42.71
CA LEU A 643 9.03 7.34 43.69
C LEU A 643 8.77 5.85 44.00
N PRO A 644 7.51 5.36 44.15
CA PRO A 644 7.26 3.94 44.33
C PRO A 644 7.74 3.05 43.18
N LEU A 645 7.73 3.55 41.93
CA LEU A 645 8.28 2.83 40.79
C LEU A 645 9.79 2.71 40.88
N VAL A 646 10.46 3.80 41.28
CA VAL A 646 11.93 3.85 41.43
C VAL A 646 12.40 2.97 42.57
N GLU A 647 11.71 2.99 43.72
CA GLU A 647 11.99 2.09 44.87
C GLU A 647 11.85 0.63 44.47
N ASN A 648 10.85 0.30 43.66
CA ASN A 648 10.65 -1.05 43.15
C ASN A 648 11.78 -1.47 42.20
N MET A 649 12.20 -0.56 41.28
CA MET A 649 13.38 -0.83 40.44
C MET A 649 14.64 -1.08 41.25
N GLN A 650 14.90 -0.26 42.27
CA GLN A 650 16.05 -0.40 43.16
C GLN A 650 16.01 -1.74 43.91
N ASN A 651 14.85 -2.10 44.44
CA ASN A 651 14.66 -3.35 45.15
C ASN A 651 14.94 -4.58 44.26
N ILE A 652 14.49 -4.59 43.02
CA ILE A 652 14.72 -5.67 42.05
C ILE A 652 16.25 -5.85 41.82
N ILE A 653 16.98 -4.76 41.71
CA ILE A 653 18.42 -4.77 41.43
C ILE A 653 19.19 -5.19 42.69
N ASP A 654 18.91 -4.61 43.87
CA ASP A 654 19.61 -4.87 45.13
C ASP A 654 19.42 -6.31 45.57
N GLN A 655 18.21 -6.83 45.49
CA GLN A 655 17.89 -8.21 45.84
C GLN A 655 18.14 -9.21 44.70
N LYS A 656 18.58 -8.74 43.53
CA LYS A 656 18.86 -9.56 42.33
C LYS A 656 17.68 -10.45 41.93
N LEU A 657 16.44 -9.98 42.06
CA LEU A 657 15.24 -10.77 41.82
C LEU A 657 15.14 -11.29 40.39
N TYR A 658 15.75 -10.61 39.42
CA TYR A 658 15.85 -11.03 38.01
C TYR A 658 16.59 -12.38 37.83
N LEU A 659 17.37 -12.84 38.79
CA LEU A 659 18.00 -14.17 38.76
C LEU A 659 16.99 -15.30 38.97
N ASN A 660 15.82 -15.01 39.52
CA ASN A 660 14.71 -15.93 39.70
C ASN A 660 13.81 -16.10 38.47
N ASP A 661 14.07 -15.34 37.40
CA ASP A 661 13.28 -15.42 36.19
C ASP A 661 13.48 -16.76 35.48
N ALA A 662 12.38 -17.47 35.23
CA ALA A 662 12.41 -18.70 34.43
C ALA A 662 12.61 -18.35 32.93
N PRO A 663 13.28 -19.22 32.14
CA PRO A 663 13.55 -18.92 30.71
C PRO A 663 12.33 -18.62 29.87
N HIS A 664 11.17 -19.16 30.20
CA HIS A 664 9.89 -18.95 29.50
C HIS A 664 9.00 -17.87 30.12
N ASN A 665 9.35 -17.37 31.31
CA ASN A 665 8.61 -16.30 31.99
C ASN A 665 9.58 -15.35 32.69
N MET A 666 10.10 -14.37 31.98
CA MET A 666 11.04 -13.36 32.51
C MET A 666 10.28 -12.23 33.22
N PHE A 667 9.53 -12.57 34.28
CA PHE A 667 8.63 -11.64 34.96
C PHE A 667 9.35 -10.39 35.47
N HIS A 668 10.42 -10.55 36.28
CA HIS A 668 11.13 -9.41 36.87
C HIS A 668 11.83 -8.55 35.80
N THR A 669 12.34 -9.18 34.76
CA THR A 669 12.94 -8.48 33.61
C THR A 669 11.91 -7.61 32.88
N LYS A 670 10.76 -8.17 32.52
CA LYS A 670 9.67 -7.43 31.89
C LYS A 670 9.11 -6.33 32.77
N TRP A 671 8.89 -6.66 34.05
CA TRP A 671 8.38 -5.71 35.04
C TRP A 671 9.33 -4.52 35.19
N LEU A 672 10.64 -4.76 35.30
CA LEU A 672 11.64 -3.71 35.36
C LEU A 672 11.62 -2.81 34.13
N SER A 673 11.48 -3.38 32.95
CA SER A 673 11.37 -2.61 31.71
C SER A 673 10.13 -1.69 31.70
N TYR A 674 9.01 -2.14 32.25
CA TYR A 674 7.77 -1.36 32.34
C TYR A 674 7.88 -0.21 33.33
N LEU A 675 8.53 -0.46 34.49
CA LEU A 675 8.78 0.61 35.46
C LEU A 675 9.66 1.72 34.87
N ILE A 676 10.73 1.36 34.17
CA ILE A 676 11.62 2.31 33.48
C ILE A 676 10.82 3.14 32.45
N ARG A 677 9.99 2.49 31.65
CA ARG A 677 9.15 3.17 30.63
C ARG A 677 8.10 4.06 31.29
N GLY A 678 7.52 3.66 32.42
CA GLY A 678 6.57 4.45 33.19
C GLY A 678 7.19 5.78 33.65
N VAL A 679 8.35 5.74 34.28
CA VAL A 679 9.09 6.96 34.70
C VAL A 679 9.49 7.81 33.51
N GLY A 680 9.99 7.18 32.44
CA GLY A 680 10.36 7.87 31.21
C GLY A 680 9.15 8.57 30.56
N THR A 681 7.98 7.96 30.59
CA THR A 681 6.75 8.56 30.03
C THR A 681 6.24 9.74 30.85
N PHE A 682 6.27 9.62 32.18
CA PHE A 682 5.94 10.73 33.07
C PHE A 682 6.82 11.96 32.82
N SER A 683 8.11 11.76 32.56
CA SER A 683 9.07 12.84 32.27
C SER A 683 8.70 13.69 31.03
N LYS A 684 7.75 13.25 30.19
CA LYS A 684 7.32 14.02 29.02
C LYS A 684 6.73 15.39 29.36
N GLY A 685 6.27 15.57 30.58
CA GLY A 685 5.77 16.86 31.09
C GLY A 685 6.86 17.87 31.46
N PHE A 686 8.12 17.43 31.58
CA PHE A 686 9.21 18.23 32.13
C PHE A 686 10.34 18.53 31.11
N PRO A 687 10.04 19.05 29.92
CA PRO A 687 11.09 19.37 28.95
C PRO A 687 11.93 20.57 29.41
N LEU A 688 13.19 20.62 28.99
CA LEU A 688 14.03 21.83 29.14
C LEU A 688 13.34 23.06 28.54
N PRO A 689 13.54 24.26 29.11
CA PRO A 689 13.05 25.50 28.54
C PRO A 689 13.54 25.68 27.10
N ILE A 690 12.72 26.29 26.25
CA ILE A 690 13.07 26.60 24.86
C ILE A 690 13.57 28.04 24.77
N ILE A 691 14.78 28.24 24.21
CA ILE A 691 15.29 29.56 23.83
C ILE A 691 14.95 29.79 22.37
N GLN A 692 14.43 30.98 22.08
CA GLN A 692 14.23 31.46 20.72
C GLN A 692 15.36 32.39 20.33
N SER A 693 16.19 31.98 19.34
CA SER A 693 17.27 32.82 18.79
C SER A 693 16.99 33.01 17.29
N GLY A 694 16.49 34.19 16.91
CA GLY A 694 16.03 34.45 15.55
C GLY A 694 14.90 33.52 15.13
N ASN A 695 15.05 32.83 13.98
CA ASN A 695 14.08 31.86 13.46
C ASN A 695 14.26 30.45 14.02
N THR A 696 15.27 30.19 14.86
CA THR A 696 15.57 28.87 15.43
C THR A 696 15.06 28.77 16.86
N ARG A 697 14.29 27.69 17.14
CA ARG A 697 13.87 27.28 18.48
C ARG A 697 14.83 26.19 18.96
N ARG A 698 15.59 26.43 20.03
CA ARG A 698 16.49 25.44 20.65
C ARG A 698 16.16 25.24 22.11
N GLN A 699 16.43 24.06 22.65
CA GLN A 699 16.29 23.82 24.08
C GLN A 699 17.40 24.55 24.85
N ASN A 700 17.07 25.11 26.02
CA ASN A 700 18.05 25.75 26.90
C ASN A 700 18.78 24.69 27.72
N THR A 701 19.88 24.17 27.20
CA THR A 701 20.74 23.19 27.86
C THR A 701 21.47 23.71 29.09
N ALA A 702 21.53 25.04 29.26
CA ALA A 702 22.15 25.75 30.39
C ALA A 702 21.10 26.26 31.44
N ALA A 703 19.86 25.78 31.38
CA ALA A 703 18.85 26.15 32.38
C ALA A 703 19.22 25.64 33.77
N GLU A 704 18.83 26.40 34.81
CA GLU A 704 19.00 25.96 36.21
C GLU A 704 18.20 24.69 36.46
N ALA A 705 18.79 23.76 37.21
CA ALA A 705 18.21 22.48 37.53
C ALA A 705 17.03 22.65 38.49
N THR A 706 15.85 22.13 38.09
CA THR A 706 14.69 22.04 38.96
C THR A 706 14.74 20.77 39.83
N GLU A 707 13.93 20.71 40.90
CA GLU A 707 13.81 19.49 41.73
C GLU A 707 13.45 18.24 40.89
N ALA A 708 12.57 18.40 39.90
CA ALA A 708 12.22 17.30 38.99
C ALA A 708 13.42 16.85 38.14
N MET A 709 14.23 17.78 37.64
CA MET A 709 15.44 17.46 36.87
C MET A 709 16.48 16.71 37.73
N ILE A 710 16.68 17.15 38.98
CA ILE A 710 17.55 16.48 39.93
C ILE A 710 17.05 15.04 40.20
N PHE A 711 15.76 14.87 40.36
CA PHE A 711 15.16 13.55 40.55
C PHE A 711 15.39 12.66 39.32
N PHE A 712 15.06 13.13 38.13
CA PHE A 712 15.25 12.34 36.89
C PHE A 712 16.71 12.00 36.63
N ALA A 713 17.65 12.86 37.00
CA ALA A 713 19.08 12.60 36.90
C ALA A 713 19.47 11.42 37.80
N LYS A 714 19.01 11.39 39.06
CA LYS A 714 19.25 10.25 39.95
C LYS A 714 18.68 8.93 39.44
N VAL A 715 17.47 8.98 38.86
CA VAL A 715 16.86 7.82 38.20
C VAL A 715 17.66 7.40 36.98
N PHE A 716 18.24 8.35 36.24
CA PHE A 716 19.09 8.04 35.11
C PHE A 716 20.35 7.24 35.54
N ASP A 717 20.97 7.61 36.63
CA ASP A 717 22.12 6.84 37.18
C ASP A 717 21.71 5.39 37.51
N LEU A 718 20.53 5.17 38.11
CA LEU A 718 19.99 3.84 38.35
C LEU A 718 19.72 3.07 37.04
N VAL A 719 19.13 3.73 36.05
CA VAL A 719 18.86 3.11 34.76
C VAL A 719 20.15 2.72 34.04
N MET A 720 21.21 3.53 34.13
CA MET A 720 22.52 3.20 33.57
C MET A 720 23.18 2.03 34.32
N GLN A 721 22.99 1.91 35.64
CA GLN A 721 23.39 0.74 36.40
C GLN A 721 22.63 -0.52 35.94
N ILE A 722 21.30 -0.42 35.73
CA ILE A 722 20.47 -1.51 35.20
C ILE A 722 20.98 -1.95 33.83
N MET A 723 21.27 -0.98 32.94
CA MET A 723 21.80 -1.24 31.60
C MET A 723 23.16 -1.96 31.66
N SER A 724 24.02 -1.62 32.60
CA SER A 724 25.33 -2.28 32.79
C SER A 724 25.19 -3.74 33.20
N VAL A 725 24.16 -4.10 34.00
CA VAL A 725 23.91 -5.43 34.53
C VAL A 725 23.08 -6.29 33.59
N LEU A 726 22.00 -5.74 33.02
CA LEU A 726 20.97 -6.47 32.29
C LEU A 726 20.83 -6.03 30.83
N GLY A 727 21.71 -5.18 30.31
CA GLY A 727 21.63 -4.65 28.93
C GLY A 727 21.76 -5.70 27.81
N ASN A 728 22.10 -6.96 28.16
CA ASN A 728 22.04 -8.09 27.24
C ASN A 728 20.61 -8.63 27.01
N LYS A 729 19.63 -8.16 27.78
CA LYS A 729 18.21 -8.47 27.60
C LYS A 729 17.57 -7.38 26.76
N ASP A 730 16.94 -7.75 25.64
CA ASP A 730 16.41 -6.81 24.66
C ASP A 730 15.37 -5.85 25.25
N GLU A 731 14.43 -6.35 26.05
CA GLU A 731 13.41 -5.53 26.70
C GLU A 731 14.01 -4.47 27.65
N ILE A 732 15.02 -4.84 28.43
CA ILE A 732 15.70 -3.90 29.34
C ILE A 732 16.50 -2.86 28.55
N ARG A 733 17.28 -3.31 27.57
CA ARG A 733 18.08 -2.43 26.73
C ARG A 733 17.20 -1.38 26.04
N SER A 734 16.11 -1.83 25.41
CA SER A 734 15.14 -0.96 24.77
C SER A 734 14.51 0.04 25.74
N ALA A 735 14.16 -0.38 26.97
CA ALA A 735 13.63 0.51 27.99
C ALA A 735 14.67 1.55 28.46
N CYS A 736 15.92 1.15 28.65
CA CYS A 736 17.02 2.05 29.05
C CYS A 736 17.32 3.08 27.94
N VAL A 737 17.37 2.65 26.68
CA VAL A 737 17.55 3.56 25.53
C VAL A 737 16.39 4.53 25.42
N PHE A 738 15.14 4.06 25.58
CA PHE A 738 13.97 4.93 25.63
C PHE A 738 14.11 5.99 26.74
N TYR A 739 14.51 5.58 27.94
CA TYR A 739 14.72 6.52 29.06
C TYR A 739 15.82 7.54 28.73
N PHE A 740 16.92 7.10 28.14
CA PHE A 740 18.00 8.00 27.68
C PHE A 740 17.48 9.05 26.69
N GLN A 741 16.72 8.61 25.69
CA GLN A 741 16.10 9.51 24.70
C GLN A 741 15.16 10.54 25.38
N ARG A 742 14.45 10.14 26.43
CA ARG A 742 13.60 11.03 27.22
C ARG A 742 14.43 12.04 27.99
N MET A 743 15.52 11.59 28.61
CA MET A 743 16.43 12.46 29.37
C MET A 743 17.16 13.46 28.48
N ALA A 744 17.38 13.14 27.23
CA ALA A 744 17.91 14.11 26.26
C ALA A 744 17.04 15.37 26.12
N VAL A 745 15.75 15.28 26.43
CA VAL A 745 14.80 16.42 26.41
C VAL A 745 14.70 17.11 27.77
N CYS A 746 15.04 16.43 28.85
CA CYS A 746 14.82 16.87 30.23
C CYS A 746 16.09 17.34 30.94
N LEU A 747 17.28 16.87 30.56
CA LEU A 747 18.54 17.12 31.22
C LEU A 747 19.54 17.85 30.30
N SER A 748 20.61 18.42 30.87
CA SER A 748 21.65 19.08 30.10
C SER A 748 22.59 18.08 29.40
N SER A 749 23.21 18.52 28.31
CA SER A 749 24.24 17.77 27.56
C SER A 749 25.41 17.36 28.47
N SER A 750 25.87 18.28 29.30
CA SER A 750 27.00 18.08 30.23
C SER A 750 26.76 16.91 31.19
N TYR A 751 25.51 16.57 31.50
CA TYR A 751 25.17 15.43 32.33
C TYR A 751 25.08 14.13 31.55
N LEU A 752 24.44 14.15 30.36
CA LEU A 752 24.10 12.95 29.60
C LEU A 752 25.22 12.43 28.71
N LEU A 753 25.93 13.34 28.01
CA LEU A 753 26.90 12.93 26.99
C LEU A 753 28.08 12.10 27.53
N PRO A 754 28.55 12.27 28.78
CA PRO A 754 29.58 11.40 29.36
C PRO A 754 29.21 9.91 29.39
N PHE A 755 27.91 9.56 29.36
CA PHE A 755 27.43 8.16 29.33
C PHE A 755 27.33 7.60 27.90
N LEU A 756 27.40 8.45 26.88
CA LEU A 756 27.26 8.01 25.48
C LEU A 756 28.26 6.92 25.07
N PRO A 757 29.54 6.97 25.42
CA PRO A 757 30.50 5.91 25.08
C PRO A 757 30.11 4.54 25.63
N VAL A 758 29.59 4.46 26.86
CA VAL A 758 29.16 3.21 27.49
C VAL A 758 27.93 2.63 26.74
N VAL A 759 26.97 3.47 26.38
CA VAL A 759 25.80 3.06 25.64
C VAL A 759 26.18 2.61 24.22
N THR A 760 27.08 3.34 23.55
CA THR A 760 27.63 2.98 22.24
C THR A 760 28.28 1.59 22.26
N GLU A 761 29.14 1.32 23.24
CA GLU A 761 29.76 0.02 23.37
C GLU A 761 28.74 -1.11 23.54
N ARG A 762 27.73 -0.91 24.38
CA ARG A 762 26.66 -1.89 24.64
C ARG A 762 25.76 -2.17 23.43
N LEU A 763 25.49 -1.15 22.61
CA LEU A 763 24.62 -1.29 21.42
C LEU A 763 25.38 -1.81 20.20
N LEU A 764 26.69 -1.54 20.11
CA LEU A 764 27.52 -2.01 19.00
C LEU A 764 28.19 -3.37 19.25
N THR A 765 27.96 -4.02 20.43
CA THR A 765 28.62 -5.29 20.77
C THR A 765 27.68 -6.24 21.56
N PRO A 766 27.06 -7.25 20.90
CA PRO A 766 27.04 -7.49 19.47
C PRO A 766 26.14 -6.51 18.72
N LEU A 767 26.50 -6.16 17.49
CA LEU A 767 25.64 -5.35 16.63
C LEU A 767 24.60 -6.24 15.98
N THR A 768 23.32 -5.92 16.21
CA THR A 768 22.15 -6.55 15.59
C THR A 768 21.27 -5.50 14.94
N VAL A 769 20.31 -5.92 14.12
CA VAL A 769 19.34 -5.01 13.48
C VAL A 769 18.59 -4.18 14.53
N SER A 770 18.09 -4.82 15.58
CA SER A 770 17.36 -4.16 16.68
C SER A 770 18.23 -3.16 17.41
N ASN A 771 19.47 -3.55 17.77
CA ASN A 771 20.40 -2.66 18.45
C ASN A 771 20.74 -1.43 17.62
N MET A 772 20.93 -1.62 16.30
CA MET A 772 21.23 -0.51 15.40
C MET A 772 20.06 0.46 15.25
N ASN A 773 18.84 -0.07 15.16
CA ASN A 773 17.63 0.76 15.12
C ASN A 773 17.52 1.65 16.37
N GLU A 774 17.64 1.05 17.55
CA GLU A 774 17.60 1.77 18.83
C GLU A 774 18.71 2.82 18.94
N TYR A 775 19.91 2.45 18.50
CA TYR A 775 21.06 3.36 18.53
C TYR A 775 20.93 4.54 17.55
N ALA A 776 20.51 4.27 16.33
CA ALA A 776 20.27 5.32 15.34
C ALA A 776 19.19 6.31 15.83
N MET A 777 18.08 5.82 16.38
CA MET A 777 17.03 6.67 16.96
C MET A 777 17.54 7.50 18.14
N LEU A 778 18.40 6.93 19.00
CA LEU A 778 19.04 7.67 20.08
C LEU A 778 19.94 8.79 19.52
N LEU A 779 20.81 8.47 18.57
CA LEU A 779 21.73 9.45 17.97
C LEU A 779 20.99 10.57 17.25
N ILE A 780 19.95 10.23 16.46
CA ILE A 780 19.07 11.22 15.80
C ILE A 780 18.50 12.19 16.86
N LYS A 781 18.04 11.66 18.00
CA LYS A 781 17.46 12.47 19.06
C LYS A 781 18.51 13.36 19.72
N LEU A 782 19.70 12.83 20.03
CA LEU A 782 20.79 13.58 20.64
C LEU A 782 21.32 14.69 19.72
N VAL A 783 21.55 14.38 18.45
CA VAL A 783 21.98 15.35 17.44
C VAL A 783 20.97 16.47 17.28
N GLY A 784 19.67 16.14 17.17
CA GLY A 784 18.60 17.13 17.08
C GLY A 784 18.42 18.01 18.33
N THR A 785 18.89 17.54 19.50
CA THR A 785 18.79 18.29 20.76
C THR A 785 20.02 19.10 21.08
N TYR A 786 21.22 18.50 21.02
CA TYR A 786 22.47 19.07 21.51
C TYR A 786 23.45 19.54 20.42
N THR A 787 23.16 19.18 19.16
CA THR A 787 23.90 19.63 17.96
C THR A 787 25.42 19.48 18.10
N ASN A 788 26.18 20.61 18.26
CA ASN A 788 27.64 20.62 18.26
C ASN A 788 28.26 19.83 19.42
N GLU A 789 27.63 19.85 20.61
CA GLU A 789 28.12 19.15 21.80
C GLU A 789 28.16 17.62 21.60
N VAL A 790 27.19 17.06 20.88
CA VAL A 790 27.21 15.64 20.46
C VAL A 790 28.25 15.40 19.38
N GLY A 791 28.47 16.37 18.48
CA GLY A 791 29.46 16.29 17.40
C GLY A 791 30.86 15.98 17.95
N GLU A 792 31.29 16.64 19.02
CA GLU A 792 32.58 16.42 19.65
C GLU A 792 32.73 14.97 20.17
N HIS A 793 31.64 14.35 20.65
CA HIS A 793 31.66 12.97 21.13
C HIS A 793 31.61 11.94 19.99
N LEU A 794 30.98 12.29 18.85
CA LEU A 794 30.86 11.41 17.70
C LEU A 794 32.06 11.41 16.78
N ASP A 795 32.91 12.47 16.81
CA ASP A 795 34.01 12.64 15.87
C ASP A 795 34.93 11.41 15.81
N GLY A 796 35.38 10.91 16.95
CA GLY A 796 36.22 9.72 17.01
C GLY A 796 35.52 8.38 16.79
N GLN A 797 34.18 8.34 16.70
CA GLN A 797 33.39 7.11 16.63
C GLN A 797 32.67 6.92 15.27
N LEU A 798 32.47 7.99 14.52
CA LEU A 798 31.64 7.99 13.31
C LEU A 798 32.08 6.94 12.29
N PHE A 799 33.38 6.85 12.01
CA PHE A 799 33.92 5.86 11.08
C PHE A 799 33.68 4.42 11.56
N THR A 800 33.85 4.18 12.84
CA THR A 800 33.62 2.85 13.44
C THR A 800 32.16 2.45 13.33
N ILE A 801 31.23 3.38 13.56
CA ILE A 801 29.80 3.17 13.41
C ILE A 801 29.47 2.78 11.97
N ILE A 802 29.92 3.58 11.00
CA ILE A 802 29.68 3.38 9.57
C ILE A 802 30.23 2.04 9.10
N THR A 803 31.46 1.68 9.49
CA THR A 803 32.07 0.41 9.09
C THR A 803 31.29 -0.79 9.61
N LYS A 804 30.97 -0.80 10.91
CA LYS A 804 30.21 -1.90 11.52
C LYS A 804 28.80 -2.06 10.90
N VAL A 805 28.14 -0.95 10.60
CA VAL A 805 26.83 -1.00 9.96
C VAL A 805 26.92 -1.54 8.52
N ASN A 806 27.91 -1.10 7.75
CA ASN A 806 28.14 -1.61 6.40
C ASN A 806 28.46 -3.11 6.40
N GLU A 807 29.28 -3.58 7.35
CA GLU A 807 29.57 -5.01 7.53
C GLU A 807 28.29 -5.81 7.85
N LEU A 808 27.44 -5.30 8.76
CA LEU A 808 26.17 -5.92 9.12
C LEU A 808 25.23 -5.99 7.91
N ILE A 809 25.08 -4.90 7.16
CA ILE A 809 24.25 -4.85 5.96
C ILE A 809 24.74 -5.88 4.94
N ALA A 810 26.03 -5.89 4.63
CA ALA A 810 26.59 -6.82 3.66
C ALA A 810 26.38 -8.29 4.06
N HIS A 811 26.51 -8.60 5.36
CA HIS A 811 26.26 -9.95 5.88
C HIS A 811 24.78 -10.35 5.72
N LEU A 812 23.87 -9.48 6.11
CA LEU A 812 22.43 -9.77 6.11
C LEU A 812 21.84 -9.84 4.69
N GLU A 813 22.32 -9.03 3.74
CA GLU A 813 21.89 -9.13 2.34
C GLU A 813 22.19 -10.48 1.69
N MET A 814 23.19 -11.20 2.21
CA MET A 814 23.53 -12.55 1.73
C MET A 814 22.70 -13.66 2.42
N THR A 815 22.09 -13.40 3.56
CA THR A 815 21.49 -14.41 4.43
C THR A 815 19.98 -14.28 4.61
N VAL A 816 19.42 -13.09 4.41
CA VAL A 816 17.99 -12.82 4.62
C VAL A 816 17.17 -13.31 3.43
N THR A 817 16.07 -14.00 3.71
CA THR A 817 15.13 -14.49 2.70
C THR A 817 14.24 -13.35 2.19
N PRO A 818 14.04 -13.19 0.87
CA PRO A 818 13.11 -12.20 0.32
C PRO A 818 11.69 -12.36 0.87
N GLN A 819 11.02 -11.24 1.13
CA GLN A 819 9.65 -11.14 1.66
C GLN A 819 9.47 -11.66 3.11
N SER A 820 10.55 -11.85 3.84
CA SER A 820 10.52 -12.22 5.26
C SER A 820 10.39 -11.00 6.19
N ASP A 821 10.07 -11.24 7.46
CA ASP A 821 10.07 -10.19 8.48
C ASP A 821 11.47 -9.65 8.73
N GLU A 822 12.50 -10.49 8.61
CA GLU A 822 13.90 -10.10 8.71
C GLU A 822 14.31 -9.12 7.60
N GLU A 823 13.77 -9.27 6.38
CA GLU A 823 13.99 -8.29 5.31
C GLU A 823 13.36 -6.94 5.65
N ARG A 824 12.14 -6.93 6.20
CA ARG A 824 11.47 -5.69 6.65
C ARG A 824 12.26 -4.98 7.73
N ASP A 825 12.76 -5.73 8.71
CA ASP A 825 13.60 -5.19 9.79
C ASP A 825 14.92 -4.63 9.25
N LEU A 826 15.54 -5.29 8.28
CA LEU A 826 16.75 -4.82 7.61
C LEU A 826 16.49 -3.52 6.83
N VAL A 827 15.37 -3.43 6.10
CA VAL A 827 14.98 -2.21 5.39
C VAL A 827 14.78 -1.06 6.37
N GLU A 828 14.10 -1.30 7.50
CA GLU A 828 13.88 -0.26 8.51
C GLU A 828 15.20 0.18 9.16
N MET A 829 16.11 -0.76 9.44
CA MET A 829 17.45 -0.43 9.95
C MET A 829 18.23 0.46 8.96
N LYS A 830 18.20 0.15 7.66
CA LYS A 830 18.81 1.00 6.63
C LYS A 830 18.20 2.40 6.64
N ARG A 831 16.89 2.52 6.72
CA ARG A 831 16.19 3.83 6.82
C ARG A 831 16.67 4.65 8.00
N GLN A 832 16.75 4.05 9.19
CA GLN A 832 17.17 4.73 10.41
C GLN A 832 18.66 5.11 10.34
N TYR A 833 19.51 4.26 9.80
CA TYR A 833 20.93 4.56 9.61
C TYR A 833 21.16 5.75 8.66
N PHE A 834 20.54 5.74 7.49
CA PHE A 834 20.68 6.86 6.55
C PHE A 834 19.98 8.14 7.04
N CYS A 835 18.89 8.01 7.82
CA CYS A 835 18.27 9.12 8.53
C CYS A 835 19.23 9.74 9.56
N PHE A 836 20.03 8.94 10.27
CA PHE A 836 21.06 9.44 11.17
C PHE A 836 22.13 10.24 10.41
N LEU A 837 22.66 9.73 9.30
CA LEU A 837 23.64 10.47 8.48
C LEU A 837 23.05 11.78 7.94
N TRP A 838 21.81 11.75 7.47
CA TRP A 838 21.08 12.93 7.05
C TRP A 838 20.91 13.94 8.19
N THR A 839 20.59 13.45 9.41
CA THR A 839 20.41 14.30 10.59
C THR A 839 21.71 15.02 10.97
N LEU A 840 22.86 14.37 10.82
CA LEU A 840 24.17 15.02 11.03
C LEU A 840 24.33 16.20 10.05
N ALA A 841 24.13 15.97 8.75
CA ALA A 841 24.25 17.02 7.75
C ALA A 841 23.20 18.12 7.94
N ALA A 842 21.94 17.78 8.21
CA ALA A 842 20.85 18.72 8.40
C ALA A 842 21.01 19.64 9.64
N ASN A 843 21.79 19.19 10.63
CA ASN A 843 22.16 19.99 11.82
C ASN A 843 23.53 20.66 11.71
N HIS A 844 24.05 20.85 10.50
CA HIS A 844 25.34 21.53 10.23
C HIS A 844 26.56 20.82 10.82
N LEU A 845 26.49 19.51 11.01
CA LEU A 845 27.61 18.67 11.45
C LEU A 845 28.35 18.02 10.26
N GLY A 846 28.23 18.57 9.05
CA GLY A 846 28.91 18.08 7.83
C GLY A 846 30.43 18.07 7.97
N ALA A 847 30.99 18.94 8.81
CA ALA A 847 32.43 18.97 9.11
C ALA A 847 32.93 17.67 9.78
N LEU A 848 32.08 16.88 10.46
CA LEU A 848 32.48 15.61 11.07
C LEU A 848 32.94 14.58 10.03
N PHE A 849 32.37 14.59 8.84
CA PHE A 849 32.72 13.64 7.77
C PHE A 849 34.18 13.89 7.25
N ILE A 850 34.69 15.10 7.38
CA ILE A 850 35.99 15.52 6.89
C ILE A 850 36.95 15.98 8.02
N SER A 851 36.62 15.65 9.27
CA SER A 851 37.45 15.92 10.43
C SER A 851 38.79 15.16 10.35
N ALA A 852 39.76 15.55 11.14
CA ALA A 852 41.06 14.87 11.20
C ALA A 852 40.95 13.36 11.53
N ALA A 853 39.90 12.96 12.26
CA ALA A 853 39.62 11.55 12.60
C ALA A 853 39.03 10.77 11.40
N ASN A 854 38.27 11.40 10.52
CA ASN A 854 37.45 10.73 9.51
C ASN A 854 37.98 10.93 8.08
N ILE A 855 38.73 11.98 7.79
CA ILE A 855 39.16 12.34 6.43
C ILE A 855 39.95 11.24 5.72
N ALA A 856 40.77 10.49 6.44
CA ALA A 856 41.52 9.36 5.87
C ALA A 856 40.62 8.21 5.38
N ASN A 857 39.40 8.13 5.87
CA ASN A 857 38.43 7.09 5.56
C ASN A 857 37.22 7.64 4.79
N LEU A 858 37.28 8.87 4.30
CA LEU A 858 36.16 9.54 3.66
C LEU A 858 35.56 8.73 2.49
N GLN A 859 36.40 8.02 1.72
CA GLN A 859 35.91 7.20 0.61
C GLN A 859 34.91 6.14 1.08
N VAL A 860 35.17 5.46 2.19
CA VAL A 860 34.23 4.46 2.76
C VAL A 860 32.91 5.11 3.18
N ILE A 861 32.96 6.32 3.70
CA ILE A 861 31.76 7.08 4.09
C ILE A 861 30.95 7.47 2.85
N LEU A 862 31.62 7.96 1.80
CA LEU A 862 30.98 8.33 0.55
C LEU A 862 30.41 7.11 -0.19
N ASP A 863 31.11 5.98 -0.18
CA ASP A 863 30.63 4.72 -0.78
C ASP A 863 29.39 4.17 -0.05
N SER A 864 29.33 4.33 1.29
CA SER A 864 28.13 4.01 2.06
C SER A 864 26.95 4.87 1.62
N LEU A 865 27.12 6.18 1.47
CA LEU A 865 26.08 7.09 0.98
C LEU A 865 25.65 6.75 -0.46
N LEU A 866 26.62 6.41 -1.33
CA LEU A 866 26.34 6.00 -2.71
C LEU A 866 25.52 4.70 -2.76
N SER A 867 25.82 3.74 -1.90
CA SER A 867 25.03 2.51 -1.77
C SER A 867 23.57 2.81 -1.39
N GLY A 868 23.36 3.77 -0.50
CA GLY A 868 22.01 4.26 -0.18
C GLY A 868 21.30 4.96 -1.33
N CYS A 869 22.06 5.58 -2.25
CA CYS A 869 21.49 6.23 -3.43
C CYS A 869 21.05 5.24 -4.51
N SER A 870 21.87 4.24 -4.83
CA SER A 870 21.74 3.43 -6.04
C SER A 870 21.56 1.93 -5.80
N THR A 871 22.20 1.34 -4.79
CA THR A 871 22.15 -0.11 -4.53
C THR A 871 20.84 -0.51 -3.86
N PHE A 872 20.35 0.31 -2.93
CA PHE A 872 19.11 0.01 -2.19
C PHE A 872 17.90 0.60 -2.91
N SER A 873 16.90 -0.22 -3.18
CA SER A 873 15.70 0.19 -3.93
C SER A 873 14.63 0.89 -3.06
N ASP A 874 14.85 1.03 -1.74
CA ASP A 874 13.91 1.69 -0.85
C ASP A 874 13.92 3.22 -1.02
N PRO A 875 12.78 3.87 -1.37
CA PRO A 875 12.74 5.31 -1.63
C PRO A 875 13.06 6.18 -0.41
N VAL A 876 12.80 5.70 0.82
CA VAL A 876 13.10 6.46 2.06
C VAL A 876 14.61 6.48 2.30
N THR A 877 15.29 5.37 2.10
CA THR A 877 16.75 5.27 2.13
C THR A 877 17.39 6.18 1.08
N GLN A 878 16.90 6.13 -0.16
CA GLN A 878 17.37 6.99 -1.25
C GLN A 878 17.17 8.47 -0.94
N LYS A 879 16.01 8.86 -0.40
CA LYS A 879 15.73 10.23 0.05
C LYS A 879 16.80 10.73 1.02
N HIS A 880 17.08 9.97 2.08
CA HIS A 880 18.04 10.39 3.10
C HIS A 880 19.47 10.45 2.55
N SER A 881 19.87 9.52 1.70
CA SER A 881 21.20 9.48 1.09
C SER A 881 21.42 10.64 0.12
N PHE A 882 20.50 10.85 -0.84
CA PHE A 882 20.58 12.01 -1.75
C PHE A 882 20.45 13.32 -1.00
N GLY A 883 19.60 13.41 0.03
CA GLY A 883 19.44 14.58 0.87
C GLY A 883 20.71 14.92 1.65
N THR A 884 21.42 13.93 2.20
CA THR A 884 22.74 14.11 2.83
C THR A 884 23.73 14.70 1.84
N LEU A 885 23.85 14.09 0.66
CA LEU A 885 24.78 14.57 -0.38
C LEU A 885 24.40 15.96 -0.90
N ALA A 886 23.12 16.28 -1.00
CA ALA A 886 22.65 17.60 -1.40
C ALA A 886 23.08 18.68 -0.39
N ILE A 887 22.98 18.40 0.92
CA ILE A 887 23.41 19.31 1.98
C ILE A 887 24.93 19.46 1.98
N LEU A 888 25.68 18.35 1.97
CA LEU A 888 27.14 18.36 1.94
C LEU A 888 27.68 19.06 0.69
N THR A 889 27.06 18.89 -0.46
CA THR A 889 27.42 19.62 -1.69
C THR A 889 27.30 21.12 -1.50
N LYS A 890 26.22 21.58 -0.90
CA LYS A 890 26.03 23.01 -0.61
C LYS A 890 27.02 23.53 0.42
N GLU A 891 27.28 22.74 1.49
CA GLU A 891 28.22 23.14 2.55
C GLU A 891 29.68 23.14 2.07
N TRP A 892 30.09 22.15 1.28
CA TRP A 892 31.50 22.01 0.89
C TRP A 892 31.91 22.75 -0.39
N LEU A 893 31.02 22.83 -1.38
CA LEU A 893 31.30 23.50 -2.67
C LEU A 893 30.82 24.96 -2.70
N GLY A 894 29.88 25.34 -1.81
CA GLY A 894 29.32 26.70 -1.76
C GLY A 894 28.28 26.96 -2.87
N GLU A 895 27.71 28.18 -2.85
CA GLU A 895 26.77 28.65 -3.88
C GLU A 895 27.44 29.71 -4.75
N GLY A 896 28.38 29.30 -5.61
CA GLY A 896 29.06 30.27 -6.55
C GLY A 896 30.07 31.19 -5.93
N HIS A 897 30.42 31.06 -4.65
CA HIS A 897 31.39 31.87 -3.92
C HIS A 897 32.73 31.15 -3.66
N GLY A 898 32.88 29.94 -4.23
CA GLY A 898 34.01 29.06 -3.99
C GLY A 898 33.81 28.12 -2.80
N PRO A 899 34.75 27.16 -2.61
CA PRO A 899 34.64 26.16 -1.55
C PRO A 899 34.68 26.80 -0.17
N ALA A 900 34.08 26.10 0.81
CA ALA A 900 34.03 26.55 2.20
C ALA A 900 35.45 26.76 2.76
N GLU A 901 35.62 27.74 3.64
CA GLU A 901 36.91 27.99 4.33
C GLU A 901 37.26 26.77 5.22
N GLY A 902 38.54 26.38 5.21
CA GLY A 902 39.06 25.30 6.06
C GLY A 902 39.02 23.89 5.44
N LEU A 903 38.60 23.73 4.19
CA LEU A 903 38.71 22.47 3.47
C LEU A 903 40.19 22.19 3.07
N PRO A 904 40.61 20.91 3.03
CA PRO A 904 41.90 20.51 2.51
C PRO A 904 42.11 20.97 1.07
N GLU A 905 43.36 21.28 0.70
CA GLU A 905 43.69 21.71 -0.67
C GLU A 905 43.34 20.62 -1.69
N GLY A 906 42.62 20.97 -2.78
CA GLY A 906 42.16 20.03 -3.82
C GLY A 906 40.98 19.17 -3.44
N PHE A 907 40.43 19.27 -2.22
CA PHE A 907 39.30 18.48 -1.76
C PHE A 907 38.05 18.76 -2.58
N ALA A 908 37.72 20.03 -2.82
CA ALA A 908 36.50 20.41 -3.54
C ALA A 908 36.46 19.81 -4.96
N ASP A 909 37.60 19.83 -5.67
CA ASP A 909 37.70 19.24 -7.01
C ASP A 909 37.58 17.72 -6.99
N THR A 910 38.16 17.07 -6.00
CA THR A 910 38.06 15.61 -5.82
C THR A 910 36.65 15.18 -5.52
N PHE A 911 35.97 15.88 -4.61
CA PHE A 911 34.59 15.62 -4.26
C PHE A 911 33.66 15.89 -5.43
N LEU A 912 33.81 16.95 -6.17
CA LEU A 912 33.06 17.27 -7.37
C LEU A 912 33.23 16.19 -8.46
N ASN A 913 34.45 15.72 -8.69
CA ASN A 913 34.69 14.63 -9.64
C ASN A 913 33.99 13.33 -9.22
N TRP A 914 34.00 13.03 -7.92
CA TRP A 914 33.28 11.88 -7.39
C TRP A 914 31.75 12.02 -7.57
N LEU A 915 31.18 13.21 -7.30
CA LEU A 915 29.76 13.49 -7.55
C LEU A 915 29.41 13.29 -9.03
N TYR A 916 30.26 13.73 -9.93
CA TYR A 916 30.05 13.55 -11.37
C TYR A 916 30.14 12.10 -11.83
N GLN A 917 31.09 11.35 -11.33
CA GLN A 917 31.32 9.98 -11.79
C GLN A 917 30.34 8.96 -11.20
N ALA A 918 29.88 9.17 -9.97
CA ALA A 918 29.11 8.17 -9.24
C ALA A 918 27.68 8.62 -8.91
N VAL A 919 27.50 9.81 -8.36
CA VAL A 919 26.22 10.20 -7.76
C VAL A 919 25.25 10.78 -8.78
N LEU A 920 25.73 11.64 -9.67
CA LEU A 920 24.88 12.30 -10.65
C LEU A 920 24.31 11.33 -11.68
N PRO A 921 25.05 10.34 -12.20
CA PRO A 921 24.47 9.27 -13.00
C PRO A 921 23.37 8.52 -12.26
N ALA A 922 23.57 8.15 -10.99
CA ALA A 922 22.58 7.48 -10.17
C ALA A 922 21.29 8.32 -9.99
N ALA A 923 21.42 9.65 -9.88
CA ALA A 923 20.26 10.55 -9.77
C ALA A 923 19.37 10.61 -11.04
N PHE A 924 19.86 10.10 -12.17
CA PHE A 924 19.09 9.94 -13.41
C PHE A 924 18.66 8.47 -13.65
N GLU A 925 19.50 7.51 -13.34
CA GLU A 925 19.24 6.09 -13.60
C GLU A 925 18.22 5.47 -12.61
N VAL A 926 18.33 5.82 -11.33
CA VAL A 926 17.44 5.29 -10.29
C VAL A 926 15.97 5.61 -10.56
N PRO A 927 15.58 6.86 -10.89
CA PRO A 927 14.17 7.17 -11.14
C PRO A 927 13.57 6.50 -12.39
N VAL A 928 14.41 6.10 -13.36
CA VAL A 928 13.97 5.41 -14.59
C VAL A 928 13.80 3.92 -14.36
N SER A 929 14.41 3.37 -13.31
CA SER A 929 14.33 1.93 -13.02
C SER A 929 12.87 1.46 -12.85
N PRO A 930 12.54 0.20 -13.20
CA PRO A 930 11.19 -0.36 -13.04
C PRO A 930 10.69 -0.32 -11.58
N LYS A 931 11.60 -0.44 -10.63
CA LYS A 931 11.29 -0.45 -9.19
C LYS A 931 10.92 0.93 -8.63
N PHE A 932 11.23 2.01 -9.32
CA PHE A 932 10.95 3.37 -8.85
C PHE A 932 9.58 3.84 -9.37
N ASN A 933 8.59 3.93 -8.49
CA ASN A 933 7.24 4.36 -8.85
C ASN A 933 7.07 5.88 -8.70
N LEU A 934 6.96 6.60 -9.81
CA LEU A 934 6.75 8.07 -9.81
C LEU A 934 5.40 8.50 -9.20
N GLY A 935 4.42 7.63 -9.13
CA GLY A 935 3.12 7.89 -8.51
C GLY A 935 3.13 7.74 -6.97
N ASP A 936 4.16 7.10 -6.41
CA ASP A 936 4.30 6.94 -4.97
C ASP A 936 4.83 8.21 -4.28
N ALA A 937 4.23 8.55 -3.13
CA ALA A 937 4.60 9.74 -2.37
C ALA A 937 6.06 9.70 -1.87
N LYS A 938 6.55 8.54 -1.41
CA LYS A 938 7.92 8.36 -0.91
C LYS A 938 8.94 8.49 -2.04
N SER A 939 8.67 7.89 -3.19
CA SER A 939 9.48 8.05 -4.40
C SER A 939 9.51 9.50 -4.88
N SER A 940 8.39 10.21 -4.78
CA SER A 940 8.30 11.64 -5.09
C SER A 940 9.15 12.51 -4.14
N GLU A 941 9.29 12.13 -2.87
CA GLU A 941 10.19 12.78 -1.93
C GLU A 941 11.67 12.50 -2.25
N ALA A 942 12.01 11.25 -2.59
CA ALA A 942 13.37 10.90 -3.03
C ALA A 942 13.77 11.69 -4.30
N LEU A 943 12.86 11.79 -5.27
CA LEU A 943 13.08 12.61 -6.48
C LEU A 943 13.29 14.09 -6.18
N GLN A 944 12.69 14.60 -5.10
CA GLN A 944 12.91 15.99 -4.65
C GLN A 944 14.35 16.19 -4.18
N GLU A 945 14.91 15.25 -3.44
CA GLU A 945 16.31 15.36 -2.97
C GLU A 945 17.31 15.18 -4.13
N MET A 946 17.01 14.31 -5.09
CA MET A 946 17.79 14.19 -6.34
C MET A 946 17.81 15.50 -7.12
N ALA A 947 16.66 16.15 -7.28
CA ALA A 947 16.55 17.44 -7.94
C ALA A 947 17.24 18.56 -7.16
N GLN A 948 17.21 18.51 -5.82
CA GLN A 948 17.90 19.47 -4.97
C GLN A 948 19.44 19.32 -5.06
N LEU A 949 19.93 18.07 -5.10
CA LEU A 949 21.35 17.79 -5.30
C LEU A 949 21.85 18.34 -6.64
N GLU A 950 21.12 18.05 -7.72
CA GLU A 950 21.41 18.54 -9.07
C GLU A 950 21.48 20.08 -9.10
N ARG A 951 20.51 20.74 -8.45
CA ARG A 951 20.46 22.19 -8.34
C ARG A 951 21.67 22.75 -7.56
N ASN A 952 22.07 22.10 -6.47
CA ASN A 952 23.21 22.54 -5.66
C ASN A 952 24.53 22.39 -6.44
N ILE A 953 24.69 21.30 -7.20
CA ILE A 953 25.85 21.11 -8.09
C ILE A 953 25.87 22.20 -9.18
N ALA A 954 24.71 22.43 -9.84
CA ALA A 954 24.59 23.45 -10.87
C ALA A 954 24.93 24.87 -10.35
N ALA A 955 24.48 25.19 -9.12
CA ALA A 955 24.77 26.46 -8.48
C ALA A 955 26.26 26.63 -8.12
N ALA A 956 26.94 25.55 -7.71
CA ALA A 956 28.36 25.58 -7.35
C ALA A 956 29.27 25.69 -8.56
N VAL A 957 28.94 25.06 -9.69
CA VAL A 957 29.88 24.87 -10.83
C VAL A 957 29.51 25.74 -12.04
N GLY A 958 28.26 26.20 -12.15
CA GLY A 958 27.81 27.04 -13.28
C GLY A 958 27.89 26.32 -14.65
N ALA A 959 28.57 26.94 -15.61
CA ALA A 959 28.65 26.42 -16.98
C ALA A 959 29.33 25.05 -17.13
N GLY A 960 30.15 24.64 -16.18
CA GLY A 960 30.77 23.31 -16.15
C GLY A 960 29.77 22.19 -15.97
N PHE A 961 28.65 22.47 -15.29
CA PHE A 961 27.55 21.51 -15.14
C PHE A 961 26.91 21.12 -16.48
N ASP A 962 26.69 22.09 -17.36
CA ASP A 962 26.12 21.85 -18.69
C ASP A 962 27.00 20.93 -19.54
N GLN A 963 28.32 21.21 -19.53
CA GLN A 963 29.30 20.40 -20.25
C GLN A 963 29.31 18.96 -19.73
N PHE A 964 29.23 18.80 -18.43
CA PHE A 964 29.20 17.48 -17.82
C PHE A 964 27.93 16.70 -18.19
N LEU A 965 26.72 17.28 -18.04
CA LEU A 965 25.46 16.60 -18.43
C LEU A 965 25.48 16.21 -19.91
N THR A 966 26.02 17.06 -20.79
CA THR A 966 26.13 16.78 -22.23
C THR A 966 26.99 15.54 -22.51
N SER A 967 28.03 15.29 -21.70
CA SER A 967 28.86 14.09 -21.85
C SER A 967 28.29 12.85 -21.16
N MET A 968 27.58 13.02 -20.04
CA MET A 968 27.12 11.92 -19.18
C MET A 968 25.80 11.31 -19.65
N LEU A 969 24.79 12.11 -19.97
CA LEU A 969 23.42 11.60 -20.27
C LEU A 969 23.36 10.64 -21.45
N PRO A 970 24.16 10.80 -22.55
CA PRO A 970 24.23 9.80 -23.61
C PRO A 970 24.80 8.44 -23.15
N ALA A 971 25.67 8.45 -22.13
CA ALA A 971 26.32 7.26 -21.58
C ALA A 971 25.46 6.53 -20.53
N THR A 972 24.42 7.18 -20.02
CA THR A 972 23.47 6.58 -19.07
C THR A 972 22.45 5.69 -19.80
N SER A 973 21.69 4.96 -19.01
CA SER A 973 20.57 4.16 -19.53
C SER A 973 19.51 4.98 -20.26
N LEU A 974 19.46 6.30 -20.08
CA LEU A 974 18.54 7.22 -20.78
C LEU A 974 18.90 7.42 -22.27
N GLN A 975 20.18 7.28 -22.64
CA GLN A 975 20.68 7.42 -24.03
C GLN A 975 20.18 8.71 -24.73
N CYS A 976 20.15 9.84 -24.00
CA CYS A 976 19.61 11.09 -24.51
C CYS A 976 20.38 11.61 -25.73
N THR A 977 19.64 12.11 -26.73
CA THR A 977 20.27 12.80 -27.87
C THR A 977 20.70 14.21 -27.47
N PRO A 978 21.67 14.83 -28.22
CA PRO A 978 22.12 16.18 -27.92
C PRO A 978 20.98 17.23 -27.90
N GLU A 979 19.95 17.05 -28.74
CA GLU A 979 18.78 17.92 -28.81
C GLU A 979 17.95 17.83 -27.51
N VAL A 980 17.73 16.63 -27.01
CA VAL A 980 16.99 16.38 -25.75
C VAL A 980 17.76 16.96 -24.56
N ILE A 981 19.08 16.83 -24.55
CA ILE A 981 19.91 17.39 -23.49
C ILE A 981 19.87 18.93 -23.54
N ALA A 982 19.93 19.52 -24.71
CA ALA A 982 19.83 20.99 -24.86
C ALA A 982 18.48 21.52 -24.35
N GLN A 983 17.37 20.83 -24.69
CA GLN A 983 16.03 21.14 -24.18
C GLN A 983 15.93 20.99 -22.67
N TYR A 984 16.54 19.93 -22.11
CA TYR A 984 16.57 19.72 -20.66
C TYR A 984 17.32 20.86 -19.95
N LEU A 985 18.51 21.23 -20.42
CA LEU A 985 19.30 22.34 -19.86
C LEU A 985 18.58 23.68 -19.98
N GLU A 986 17.95 23.97 -21.10
CA GLU A 986 17.13 25.18 -21.29
C GLU A 986 15.94 25.19 -20.32
N GLY A 987 15.22 24.06 -20.21
CA GLY A 987 14.13 23.90 -19.27
C GLY A 987 14.55 24.07 -17.81
N LEU A 988 15.71 23.54 -17.40
CA LEU A 988 16.26 23.71 -16.04
C LEU A 988 16.55 25.21 -15.74
N ARG A 989 17.14 25.94 -16.66
CA ARG A 989 17.46 27.37 -16.48
C ARG A 989 16.20 28.22 -16.28
N ALA A 990 15.06 27.80 -16.83
CA ALA A 990 13.80 28.49 -16.65
C ALA A 990 13.19 28.27 -15.23
N GLN A 991 13.70 27.29 -14.47
CA GLN A 991 13.16 26.97 -13.15
C GLN A 991 13.89 27.77 -12.06
N SER A 992 13.15 28.55 -11.28
CA SER A 992 13.69 29.40 -10.19
C SER A 992 13.61 28.75 -8.81
N THR A 993 12.69 27.77 -8.60
CA THR A 993 12.49 27.14 -7.29
C THR A 993 12.74 25.63 -7.31
N ALA A 994 13.12 25.07 -6.16
CA ALA A 994 13.33 23.63 -5.99
C ALA A 994 12.07 22.81 -6.39
N LYS A 995 10.88 23.32 -6.11
CA LYS A 995 9.61 22.67 -6.47
C LYS A 995 9.41 22.62 -7.99
N GLN A 996 9.80 23.66 -8.70
CA GLN A 996 9.74 23.70 -10.17
C GLN A 996 10.78 22.76 -10.78
N TRP A 997 12.01 22.71 -10.25
CA TRP A 997 13.05 21.75 -10.65
C TRP A 997 12.57 20.31 -10.50
N LYS A 998 11.99 19.96 -9.34
CA LYS A 998 11.42 18.64 -9.09
C LYS A 998 10.35 18.30 -10.14
N LYS A 999 9.40 19.21 -10.38
CA LYS A 999 8.32 18.96 -11.34
C LYS A 999 8.88 18.72 -12.74
N PHE A 1000 9.78 19.57 -13.18
CA PHE A 1000 10.41 19.46 -14.50
C PHE A 1000 11.20 18.15 -14.65
N LYS A 1001 12.02 17.80 -13.64
CA LYS A 1001 12.74 16.52 -13.61
C LYS A 1001 11.77 15.32 -13.63
N SER A 1002 10.65 15.38 -12.91
CA SER A 1002 9.64 14.34 -12.91
C SER A 1002 9.00 14.13 -14.29
N GLU A 1003 8.70 15.23 -14.99
CA GLU A 1003 8.16 15.19 -16.36
C GLU A 1003 9.17 14.59 -17.34
N PHE A 1004 10.44 14.96 -17.22
CA PHE A 1004 11.53 14.42 -18.03
C PHE A 1004 11.73 12.91 -17.80
N ILE A 1005 11.78 12.46 -16.57
CA ILE A 1005 11.90 11.03 -16.22
C ILE A 1005 10.67 10.26 -16.68
N ALA A 1006 9.46 10.79 -16.50
CA ALA A 1006 8.23 10.15 -16.92
C ALA A 1006 8.16 9.95 -18.45
N TYR A 1007 8.67 10.91 -19.21
CA TYR A 1007 8.79 10.80 -20.67
C TYR A 1007 9.68 9.61 -21.06
N HIS A 1008 10.89 9.54 -20.53
CA HIS A 1008 11.83 8.46 -20.84
C HIS A 1008 11.40 7.09 -20.29
N LYS A 1009 10.57 7.06 -19.25
CA LYS A 1009 10.02 5.80 -18.70
C LYS A 1009 8.88 5.24 -19.55
N LYS A 1010 8.19 6.08 -20.33
CA LYS A 1010 7.13 5.66 -21.28
C LYS A 1010 7.68 5.13 -22.60
N GLU A 1011 8.87 5.58 -23.00
CA GLU A 1011 9.51 5.13 -24.23
C GLU A 1011 10.20 3.76 -24.10
N ARG A 1012 10.29 3.24 -22.89
CA ARG A 1012 10.81 1.90 -22.58
C ARG A 1012 9.66 0.93 -22.29
#